data_8350e7febed88bfaf4056ff2722a6f63
#
_entry.id   8350e7febed88bfaf4056ff2722a6f63
#
_cell.length_a   1.000
_cell.length_b   1.000
_cell.length_c   1.000
_cell.angle_alpha   90.00
_cell.angle_beta   90.00
_cell.angle_gamma   90.00
#
_symmetry.space_group_name_H-M   'P 1'
#
loop_
_entity.id
_entity.type
_entity.pdbx_description
1 polymer ?
#
loop_
_entity_poly.entity_id
_entity_poly.type
_entity_poly.pdbx_seq_one_letter_code
_entity_poly.pdbx_strand_id
1 'polypeptide(L)'
;MVERLRIPLDLANAPRVVFSLDLRRAATIGNQLVAHLSFDGVAQNGGNRHLENEISTPFIVPPADHPWSDYQIIMWQGQTPAGYATLKKLGVTAGMVQADHRDEASTSMASLARLVDADLRCYLENIATDFYSPYHKWYGGRSVDWRFLEAKQRYWANPGDRAAFVREPSLSDPEWLKKIHDRLIRSVRALHPYRPLYYSLGDETGIGDLAAFWDFDLSDFSLAGMREWLKDRYGSLAALNQQWGTAFNRWDDVVPMRTDEAMRRSDENFSAWADFKEWMDVAFARALKSGSDSVHAADPGAVSAIEGAQIPGWGGYDYSRLATSVDAMELYAYGENIAMARSFNPELILLTTSFGSGPSEAHRVWRELLRGTRGLLLWDNKSEFVGKDGSLGDMGRAAAPYFGEIRNGLGALFINSRRHTDPVGILYSPASRRVQWLLDRRASTEEWSRRGASTEYQDDAIRRSTRQFADALDHMGLQYRFVSSEQVRRGELRGDYRVLILPHAIALGPTEAIEICGFVERGGMVIADREPGQFDEHGRRLTKPALSNIFDGPATRSVGSFAFGKGKAIYLASANGRDRQNTQRLSRILDNAGVKPPFPVLRLDGRPASDVETRVFSNGELTIVALQRDYLATPNPDNRETVVLALPRMFNIYDLRARQLLGNADRLEFELGPVEPVLLSLSEKRIAPPSIAGPRRAHLGEIAEFQIRSTSPAEHGVIHLDITDPEGNTTAHYSENLLVDGAVTTKVLPLALNDKTGVWTLRATDLPSGGTATAELQVDP
;
A
#
# COMPACT_ATOMS: atom_id res chain seq x y z
N MET A 1 -15.19 -27.39 -22.00
CA MET A 1 -15.99 -27.27 -23.23
C MET A 1 -15.66 -28.48 -24.11
N VAL A 2 -16.65 -29.21 -24.59
CA VAL A 2 -16.48 -30.38 -25.47
C VAL A 2 -17.14 -30.10 -26.82
N GLU A 3 -16.39 -30.22 -27.89
CA GLU A 3 -16.95 -30.17 -29.24
C GLU A 3 -16.59 -31.46 -29.96
N ARG A 4 -17.56 -32.14 -30.58
CA ARG A 4 -17.35 -33.40 -31.34
C ARG A 4 -17.68 -33.17 -32.80
N LEU A 5 -16.73 -33.48 -33.67
CA LEU A 5 -16.88 -33.38 -35.12
C LEU A 5 -16.59 -34.74 -35.77
N ARG A 6 -17.49 -35.21 -36.65
CA ARG A 6 -17.24 -36.36 -37.52
C ARG A 6 -16.73 -35.85 -38.86
N ILE A 7 -15.55 -36.31 -39.23
CA ILE A 7 -14.88 -35.87 -40.47
C ILE A 7 -14.64 -37.08 -41.33
N PRO A 8 -14.98 -37.07 -42.62
CA PRO A 8 -14.57 -38.11 -43.55
C PRO A 8 -13.04 -38.12 -43.62
N LEU A 9 -12.44 -39.32 -43.44
CA LEU A 9 -10.99 -39.48 -43.56
C LEU A 9 -10.62 -39.52 -45.04
N ASP A 10 -9.98 -38.46 -45.54
CA ASP A 10 -9.32 -38.44 -46.83
C ASP A 10 -7.81 -38.48 -46.61
N LEU A 11 -7.20 -39.63 -46.89
CA LEU A 11 -5.76 -39.84 -46.70
C LEU A 11 -4.91 -39.06 -47.72
N ALA A 12 -5.51 -38.53 -48.79
CA ALA A 12 -4.81 -37.73 -49.79
C ALA A 12 -4.77 -36.22 -49.38
N ASN A 13 -5.73 -35.76 -48.59
CA ASN A 13 -5.82 -34.37 -48.11
C ASN A 13 -6.04 -34.42 -46.59
N ALA A 14 -4.99 -34.13 -45.80
CA ALA A 14 -5.09 -34.07 -44.37
C ALA A 14 -6.18 -33.05 -43.95
N PRO A 15 -7.31 -33.47 -43.32
CA PRO A 15 -8.38 -32.56 -42.98
C PRO A 15 -7.90 -31.59 -41.87
N ARG A 16 -8.11 -30.30 -42.08
CA ARG A 16 -7.88 -29.27 -41.07
C ARG A 16 -9.21 -28.94 -40.36
N VAL A 17 -9.20 -29.12 -39.06
CA VAL A 17 -10.37 -28.78 -38.22
C VAL A 17 -10.04 -27.54 -37.40
N VAL A 18 -10.98 -26.61 -37.35
CA VAL A 18 -10.86 -25.39 -36.56
C VAL A 18 -11.96 -25.37 -35.51
N PHE A 19 -11.59 -25.26 -34.27
CA PHE A 19 -12.49 -25.06 -33.13
C PHE A 19 -12.36 -23.65 -32.62
N SER A 20 -13.47 -23.02 -32.18
CA SER A 20 -13.48 -21.73 -31.53
C SER A 20 -13.86 -21.92 -30.05
N LEU A 21 -12.96 -21.55 -29.16
CA LEU A 21 -13.17 -21.64 -27.71
C LEU A 21 -13.34 -20.24 -27.11
N ASP A 22 -14.37 -20.08 -26.26
CA ASP A 22 -14.51 -18.85 -25.47
C ASP A 22 -13.66 -18.98 -24.20
N LEU A 23 -12.48 -18.37 -24.21
CA LEU A 23 -11.51 -18.42 -23.12
C LEU A 23 -11.82 -17.43 -21.98
N ARG A 24 -12.78 -16.51 -22.15
CA ARG A 24 -13.12 -15.48 -21.13
C ARG A 24 -13.67 -16.07 -19.84
N ARG A 25 -14.03 -17.36 -19.85
CA ARG A 25 -14.68 -18.06 -18.74
C ARG A 25 -13.82 -19.20 -18.18
N ALA A 26 -12.52 -19.21 -18.45
CA ALA A 26 -11.62 -20.19 -17.85
C ALA A 26 -11.54 -19.98 -16.33
N ALA A 27 -11.66 -21.07 -15.56
CA ALA A 27 -11.64 -21.03 -14.10
C ALA A 27 -10.21 -20.95 -13.53
N THR A 28 -9.21 -21.41 -14.30
CA THR A 28 -7.81 -21.47 -13.90
C THR A 28 -6.90 -20.78 -14.91
N ILE A 29 -5.72 -20.35 -14.46
CA ILE A 29 -4.71 -19.73 -15.32
C ILE A 29 -4.13 -20.77 -16.29
N GLY A 30 -3.71 -21.91 -15.80
CA GLY A 30 -3.21 -23.02 -16.61
C GLY A 30 -4.34 -23.89 -17.13
N ASN A 31 -4.36 -24.15 -18.44
CA ASN A 31 -5.37 -24.95 -19.11
C ASN A 31 -4.72 -25.93 -20.07
N GLN A 32 -5.46 -26.96 -20.46
CA GLN A 32 -5.03 -27.93 -21.48
C GLN A 32 -6.08 -28.10 -22.56
N LEU A 33 -5.67 -28.01 -23.80
CA LEU A 33 -6.48 -28.42 -24.93
C LEU A 33 -6.16 -29.88 -25.19
N VAL A 34 -7.16 -30.76 -25.07
CA VAL A 34 -7.03 -32.18 -25.32
C VAL A 34 -7.83 -32.53 -26.59
N ALA A 35 -7.15 -33.05 -27.58
CA ALA A 35 -7.78 -33.53 -28.78
C ALA A 35 -7.74 -35.08 -28.80
N HIS A 36 -8.93 -35.68 -28.77
CA HIS A 36 -9.09 -37.13 -28.97
C HIS A 36 -9.43 -37.40 -30.41
N LEU A 37 -8.67 -38.26 -31.06
CA LEU A 37 -8.94 -38.77 -32.39
C LEU A 37 -9.30 -40.26 -32.28
N SER A 38 -10.51 -40.64 -32.69
CA SER A 38 -10.88 -42.03 -32.82
C SER A 38 -11.20 -42.36 -34.27
N PHE A 39 -10.72 -43.48 -34.73
CA PHE A 39 -10.90 -43.96 -36.11
C PHE A 39 -11.22 -45.46 -36.14
N ASP A 40 -12.35 -45.76 -36.77
CA ASP A 40 -12.77 -47.12 -37.05
C ASP A 40 -12.41 -47.47 -38.51
N GLY A 41 -11.56 -48.44 -38.68
CA GLY A 41 -11.10 -48.87 -40.02
C GLY A 41 -11.00 -50.38 -40.16
N VAL A 42 -10.90 -50.84 -41.40
CA VAL A 42 -10.68 -52.25 -41.70
C VAL A 42 -9.20 -52.42 -42.00
N ALA A 43 -8.54 -53.34 -41.28
CA ALA A 43 -7.14 -53.70 -41.57
C ALA A 43 -7.02 -54.50 -42.87
N GLN A 44 -5.83 -54.51 -43.46
CA GLN A 44 -5.57 -55.24 -44.71
C GLN A 44 -5.92 -56.73 -44.65
N ASN A 45 -6.00 -57.29 -43.45
CA ASN A 45 -6.43 -58.69 -43.24
C ASN A 45 -7.95 -58.85 -43.02
N GLY A 46 -8.76 -57.80 -43.25
CA GLY A 46 -10.20 -57.85 -43.16
C GLY A 46 -10.77 -57.72 -41.75
N GLY A 47 -9.92 -57.54 -40.73
CA GLY A 47 -10.39 -57.30 -39.31
C GLY A 47 -10.70 -55.88 -39.05
N ASN A 48 -11.77 -55.58 -38.28
CA ASN A 48 -12.04 -54.25 -37.79
C ASN A 48 -10.96 -53.80 -36.80
N ARG A 49 -10.42 -52.62 -37.02
CA ARG A 49 -9.47 -51.96 -36.11
C ARG A 49 -10.07 -50.64 -35.60
N HIS A 50 -10.08 -50.48 -34.32
CA HIS A 50 -10.30 -49.20 -33.65
C HIS A 50 -8.97 -48.59 -33.23
N LEU A 51 -8.68 -47.36 -33.65
CA LEU A 51 -7.47 -46.64 -33.30
C LEU A 51 -7.89 -45.39 -32.55
N GLU A 52 -7.25 -45.16 -31.44
CA GLU A 52 -7.39 -43.92 -30.65
C GLU A 52 -6.03 -43.25 -30.52
N ASN A 53 -6.06 -41.95 -30.59
CA ASN A 53 -4.90 -41.11 -30.30
C ASN A 53 -5.35 -39.85 -29.52
N GLU A 54 -4.54 -39.42 -28.57
CA GLU A 54 -4.76 -38.24 -27.79
C GLU A 54 -3.55 -37.31 -27.91
N ILE A 55 -3.82 -36.04 -28.16
CA ILE A 55 -2.82 -34.96 -28.14
C ILE A 55 -3.27 -33.90 -27.15
N SER A 56 -2.40 -33.55 -26.23
CA SER A 56 -2.63 -32.47 -25.26
C SER A 56 -1.66 -31.30 -25.50
N THR A 57 -2.17 -30.09 -25.48
CA THR A 57 -1.38 -28.88 -25.63
C THR A 57 -1.73 -27.92 -24.49
N PRO A 58 -0.77 -27.54 -23.63
CA PRO A 58 -1.00 -26.56 -22.58
C PRO A 58 -1.15 -25.14 -23.15
N PHE A 59 -2.01 -24.35 -22.54
CA PHE A 59 -2.14 -22.93 -22.85
C PHE A 59 -2.55 -22.15 -21.58
N ILE A 60 -2.37 -20.82 -21.62
CA ILE A 60 -2.63 -19.92 -20.49
C ILE A 60 -3.82 -19.04 -20.81
N VAL A 61 -4.70 -18.87 -19.83
CA VAL A 61 -5.77 -17.88 -19.83
C VAL A 61 -5.54 -16.96 -18.64
N PRO A 62 -5.08 -15.73 -18.85
CA PRO A 62 -4.89 -14.81 -17.74
C PRO A 62 -6.25 -14.44 -17.12
N PRO A 63 -6.33 -14.26 -15.79
CA PRO A 63 -7.56 -13.88 -15.13
C PRO A 63 -8.10 -12.55 -15.66
N ALA A 64 -9.40 -12.47 -15.87
CA ALA A 64 -10.09 -11.29 -16.42
C ALA A 64 -10.59 -10.31 -15.35
N ASP A 65 -10.48 -10.66 -14.07
CA ASP A 65 -10.95 -9.90 -12.93
C ASP A 65 -10.07 -8.68 -12.59
N HIS A 66 -10.56 -7.88 -11.64
CA HIS A 66 -9.82 -6.77 -11.05
C HIS A 66 -9.17 -7.23 -9.73
N PRO A 67 -7.90 -7.67 -9.74
CA PRO A 67 -7.28 -8.32 -8.58
C PRO A 67 -7.28 -7.44 -7.33
N TRP A 68 -7.20 -6.12 -7.51
CA TRP A 68 -7.14 -5.14 -6.42
C TRP A 68 -8.50 -4.81 -5.79
N SER A 69 -9.56 -5.44 -6.23
CA SER A 69 -10.86 -5.42 -5.52
C SER A 69 -10.93 -6.43 -4.38
N ASP A 70 -9.95 -7.31 -4.25
CA ASP A 70 -9.78 -8.24 -3.14
C ASP A 70 -8.38 -8.13 -2.54
N TYR A 71 -8.19 -8.59 -1.30
CA TYR A 71 -6.91 -8.53 -0.60
C TYR A 71 -5.92 -9.55 -1.17
N GLN A 72 -4.73 -9.10 -1.55
CA GLN A 72 -3.71 -9.96 -2.11
C GLN A 72 -2.72 -10.43 -1.04
N ILE A 73 -2.42 -11.72 -1.01
CA ILE A 73 -1.35 -12.31 -0.20
C ILE A 73 -0.32 -12.87 -1.17
N ILE A 74 0.89 -12.34 -1.13
CA ILE A 74 1.91 -12.54 -2.16
C ILE A 74 3.14 -13.19 -1.54
N MET A 75 3.64 -14.28 -2.13
CA MET A 75 4.89 -14.92 -1.69
C MET A 75 6.08 -14.30 -2.43
N TRP A 76 7.01 -13.73 -1.67
CA TRP A 76 8.21 -13.08 -2.22
C TRP A 76 9.27 -14.10 -2.67
N GLN A 77 9.47 -15.20 -1.95
CA GLN A 77 10.45 -16.23 -2.35
C GLN A 77 9.88 -17.23 -3.34
N GLY A 78 10.73 -17.66 -4.29
CA GLY A 78 10.41 -18.78 -5.18
C GLY A 78 10.22 -20.10 -4.40
N GLN A 79 9.18 -20.86 -4.75
CA GLN A 79 8.79 -22.08 -4.06
C GLN A 79 8.83 -23.31 -4.98
N THR A 80 8.81 -24.50 -4.37
CA THR A 80 8.56 -25.77 -5.07
C THR A 80 7.09 -25.85 -5.50
N PRO A 81 6.72 -26.72 -6.46
CA PRO A 81 5.30 -26.94 -6.80
C PRO A 81 4.45 -27.34 -5.60
N ALA A 82 4.95 -28.22 -4.72
CA ALA A 82 4.27 -28.61 -3.49
C ALA A 82 4.12 -27.43 -2.52
N GLY A 83 5.14 -26.58 -2.42
CA GLY A 83 5.10 -25.35 -1.63
C GLY A 83 4.02 -24.38 -2.11
N TYR A 84 3.94 -24.14 -3.41
CA TYR A 84 2.89 -23.28 -3.98
C TYR A 84 1.48 -23.84 -3.78
N ALA A 85 1.31 -25.16 -3.90
CA ALA A 85 0.02 -25.81 -3.63
C ALA A 85 -0.41 -25.63 -2.16
N THR A 86 0.53 -25.71 -1.22
CA THR A 86 0.28 -25.44 0.22
C THR A 86 -0.04 -23.97 0.46
N LEU A 87 0.72 -23.05 -0.14
CA LEU A 87 0.49 -21.60 -0.03
C LEU A 87 -0.87 -21.19 -0.59
N LYS A 88 -1.29 -21.77 -1.71
CA LYS A 88 -2.63 -21.51 -2.27
C LYS A 88 -3.74 -21.90 -1.29
N LYS A 89 -3.61 -23.05 -0.61
CA LYS A 89 -4.55 -23.46 0.45
C LYS A 89 -4.52 -22.53 1.67
N LEU A 90 -3.38 -21.89 1.94
CA LEU A 90 -3.23 -20.89 2.99
C LEU A 90 -3.88 -19.53 2.61
N GLY A 91 -4.26 -19.34 1.35
CA GLY A 91 -4.87 -18.12 0.84
C GLY A 91 -3.92 -17.20 0.05
N VAL A 92 -2.70 -17.65 -0.23
CA VAL A 92 -1.77 -16.94 -1.11
C VAL A 92 -2.33 -16.86 -2.53
N THR A 93 -2.25 -15.67 -3.14
CA THR A 93 -2.87 -15.35 -4.44
C THR A 93 -1.85 -15.19 -5.56
N ALA A 94 -0.60 -14.87 -5.21
CA ALA A 94 0.44 -14.59 -6.18
C ALA A 94 1.83 -14.95 -5.64
N GLY A 95 2.79 -15.04 -6.56
CA GLY A 95 4.19 -15.22 -6.25
C GLY A 95 5.11 -14.42 -7.16
N MET A 96 6.36 -14.31 -6.73
CA MET A 96 7.41 -13.55 -7.38
C MET A 96 7.96 -14.25 -8.62
N VAL A 97 8.15 -13.47 -9.68
CA VAL A 97 9.03 -13.77 -10.80
C VAL A 97 10.16 -12.76 -10.80
N GLN A 98 11.38 -13.21 -10.57
CA GLN A 98 12.54 -12.33 -10.53
C GLN A 98 13.04 -12.02 -11.93
N ALA A 99 13.30 -10.75 -12.23
CA ALA A 99 14.00 -10.34 -13.44
C ALA A 99 15.48 -10.70 -13.35
N ASP A 100 16.02 -11.36 -14.40
CA ASP A 100 17.48 -11.57 -14.47
C ASP A 100 18.14 -10.35 -15.11
N HIS A 101 18.91 -9.62 -14.29
CA HIS A 101 19.63 -8.43 -14.74
C HIS A 101 20.83 -8.72 -15.65
N ARG A 102 21.29 -9.99 -15.72
CA ARG A 102 22.47 -10.40 -16.48
C ARG A 102 22.10 -10.83 -17.88
N ASP A 103 20.93 -11.40 -18.03
CA ASP A 103 20.35 -11.79 -19.31
C ASP A 103 19.04 -11.03 -19.48
N GLU A 104 19.08 -9.96 -20.28
CA GLU A 104 17.93 -9.05 -20.50
C GLU A 104 16.67 -9.75 -21.05
N ALA A 105 16.77 -11.01 -21.44
CA ALA A 105 15.67 -11.82 -22.00
C ALA A 105 15.14 -12.91 -21.05
N SER A 106 15.88 -13.30 -20.01
CA SER A 106 15.47 -14.40 -19.13
C SER A 106 14.73 -13.92 -17.90
N THR A 107 13.49 -13.58 -18.05
CA THR A 107 12.48 -13.80 -17.00
C THR A 107 12.55 -15.28 -16.66
N SER A 108 12.60 -15.65 -15.36
CA SER A 108 12.64 -17.06 -14.97
C SER A 108 11.35 -17.76 -15.38
N MET A 109 11.28 -18.18 -16.65
CA MET A 109 10.12 -18.89 -17.22
C MET A 109 9.78 -20.14 -16.42
N ALA A 110 10.77 -20.77 -15.77
CA ALA A 110 10.53 -21.91 -14.89
C ALA A 110 9.79 -21.50 -13.60
N SER A 111 10.05 -20.31 -13.05
CA SER A 111 9.29 -19.80 -11.90
C SER A 111 7.86 -19.44 -12.29
N LEU A 112 7.70 -18.84 -13.45
CA LEU A 112 6.39 -18.50 -14.00
C LEU A 112 5.55 -19.76 -14.26
N ALA A 113 6.13 -20.80 -14.86
CA ALA A 113 5.46 -22.07 -15.09
C ALA A 113 4.95 -22.70 -13.79
N ARG A 114 5.77 -22.71 -12.71
CA ARG A 114 5.34 -23.23 -11.40
C ARG A 114 4.16 -22.45 -10.79
N LEU A 115 4.10 -21.13 -10.99
CA LEU A 115 2.98 -20.30 -10.53
C LEU A 115 1.70 -20.63 -11.34
N VAL A 116 1.82 -20.72 -12.66
CA VAL A 116 0.71 -21.09 -13.54
C VAL A 116 0.16 -22.48 -13.19
N ASP A 117 1.04 -23.45 -12.97
CA ASP A 117 0.65 -24.83 -12.59
C ASP A 117 -0.05 -24.87 -11.21
N ALA A 118 0.31 -23.95 -10.31
CA ALA A 118 -0.35 -23.80 -9.01
C ALA A 118 -1.59 -22.91 -9.08
N ASP A 119 -1.94 -22.39 -10.24
CA ASP A 119 -3.03 -21.42 -10.44
C ASP A 119 -2.86 -20.20 -9.54
N LEU A 120 -1.65 -19.65 -9.49
CA LEU A 120 -1.27 -18.42 -8.80
C LEU A 120 -0.90 -17.34 -9.81
N ARG A 121 -1.26 -16.10 -9.49
CA ARG A 121 -0.80 -14.93 -10.24
C ARG A 121 0.70 -14.72 -10.06
N CYS A 122 1.29 -13.92 -10.92
CA CYS A 122 2.67 -13.47 -10.76
C CYS A 122 2.74 -11.96 -10.56
N TYR A 123 3.85 -11.49 -10.05
CA TYR A 123 4.35 -10.14 -10.22
C TYR A 123 5.82 -10.19 -10.61
N LEU A 124 6.32 -9.13 -11.25
CA LEU A 124 7.72 -9.08 -11.69
C LEU A 124 8.54 -8.20 -10.76
N GLU A 125 9.56 -8.81 -10.17
CA GLU A 125 10.42 -8.23 -9.15
C GLU A 125 11.72 -7.66 -9.75
N ASN A 126 12.23 -6.56 -9.18
CA ASN A 126 13.60 -6.08 -9.37
C ASN A 126 14.00 -5.76 -10.82
N ILE A 127 13.12 -5.19 -11.63
CA ILE A 127 13.41 -4.96 -13.06
C ILE A 127 14.60 -4.01 -13.26
N ALA A 128 14.74 -3.01 -12.39
CA ALA A 128 15.77 -1.98 -12.54
C ALA A 128 16.44 -1.58 -11.20
N THR A 129 16.62 -2.54 -10.30
CA THR A 129 17.29 -2.36 -9.00
C THR A 129 18.69 -1.76 -9.13
N ASP A 130 19.44 -2.05 -10.20
CA ASP A 130 20.74 -1.49 -10.48
C ASP A 130 20.73 0.04 -10.76
N PHE A 131 19.55 0.61 -11.00
CA PHE A 131 19.33 2.04 -11.18
C PHE A 131 18.62 2.67 -9.98
N TYR A 132 17.51 2.07 -9.50
CA TYR A 132 16.70 2.64 -8.43
C TYR A 132 17.21 2.35 -7.02
N SER A 133 17.98 1.25 -6.81
CA SER A 133 18.55 0.87 -5.50
C SER A 133 20.02 0.41 -5.58
N PRO A 134 20.92 1.10 -6.31
CA PRO A 134 22.29 0.61 -6.53
C PRO A 134 23.13 0.61 -5.25
N TYR A 135 22.73 1.33 -4.22
CA TYR A 135 23.46 1.49 -2.95
C TYR A 135 22.91 0.62 -1.81
N HIS A 136 21.74 -0.02 -2.02
CA HIS A 136 21.19 -1.06 -1.17
C HIS A 136 20.83 -2.24 -2.06
N LYS A 137 21.80 -3.07 -2.41
CA LYS A 137 21.61 -4.20 -3.32
C LYS A 137 22.47 -5.37 -2.89
N TRP A 138 21.83 -6.52 -2.71
CA TRP A 138 22.53 -7.74 -2.41
C TRP A 138 23.52 -8.12 -3.52
N TYR A 139 24.75 -8.43 -3.14
CA TYR A 139 25.80 -8.89 -4.03
C TYR A 139 26.62 -9.98 -3.36
N GLY A 140 26.80 -11.12 -4.03
CA GLY A 140 27.50 -12.25 -3.43
C GLY A 140 28.89 -11.88 -2.88
N GLY A 141 29.14 -12.18 -1.61
CA GLY A 141 30.42 -11.92 -0.93
C GLY A 141 30.64 -10.48 -0.46
N ARG A 142 29.66 -9.59 -0.55
CA ARG A 142 29.71 -8.21 -0.05
C ARG A 142 28.50 -7.89 0.84
N SER A 143 28.63 -6.85 1.71
CA SER A 143 27.47 -6.32 2.41
C SER A 143 26.51 -5.65 1.43
N VAL A 144 25.22 -5.60 1.76
CA VAL A 144 24.17 -5.03 0.90
C VAL A 144 24.43 -3.55 0.59
N ASP A 145 25.02 -2.82 1.52
CA ASP A 145 25.36 -1.39 1.45
C ASP A 145 26.81 -1.10 0.98
N TRP A 146 27.52 -2.07 0.44
CA TRP A 146 28.97 -1.96 0.16
C TRP A 146 29.35 -0.74 -0.71
N ARG A 147 28.56 -0.38 -1.71
CA ARG A 147 28.82 0.82 -2.53
C ARG A 147 28.65 2.11 -1.75
N PHE A 148 27.70 2.14 -0.83
CA PHE A 148 27.50 3.29 0.05
C PHE A 148 28.66 3.44 1.03
N LEU A 149 29.15 2.33 1.58
CA LEU A 149 30.35 2.32 2.41
C LEU A 149 31.60 2.78 1.66
N GLU A 150 31.76 2.41 0.39
CA GLU A 150 32.86 2.92 -0.46
C GLU A 150 32.79 4.44 -0.62
N ALA A 151 31.60 5.01 -0.88
CA ALA A 151 31.42 6.46 -0.95
C ALA A 151 31.79 7.16 0.37
N LYS A 152 31.37 6.61 1.50
CA LYS A 152 31.75 7.10 2.84
C LYS A 152 33.26 7.00 3.10
N GLN A 153 33.88 5.91 2.75
CA GLN A 153 35.34 5.71 2.90
C GLN A 153 36.14 6.71 2.10
N ARG A 154 35.75 7.04 0.85
CA ARG A 154 36.35 8.08 0.05
C ARG A 154 36.28 9.43 0.76
N TYR A 155 35.14 9.80 1.27
CA TYR A 155 34.97 11.04 2.04
C TYR A 155 35.81 11.07 3.30
N TRP A 156 35.84 9.98 4.07
CA TRP A 156 36.68 9.94 5.30
C TRP A 156 38.18 10.01 5.01
N ALA A 157 38.64 9.45 3.89
CA ALA A 157 40.00 9.53 3.46
C ALA A 157 40.35 10.94 2.96
N ASN A 158 39.46 11.61 2.23
CA ASN A 158 39.59 12.96 1.73
C ASN A 158 38.25 13.67 1.62
N PRO A 159 37.86 14.53 2.58
CA PRO A 159 36.59 15.27 2.53
C PRO A 159 36.44 16.18 1.29
N GLY A 160 37.52 16.47 0.59
CA GLY A 160 37.53 17.21 -0.68
C GLY A 160 37.26 16.36 -1.91
N ASP A 161 37.23 15.02 -1.80
CA ASP A 161 36.99 14.13 -2.93
C ASP A 161 35.53 14.22 -3.40
N ARG A 162 35.29 14.91 -4.51
CA ARG A 162 33.97 15.08 -5.12
C ARG A 162 33.34 13.75 -5.53
N ALA A 163 34.14 12.74 -5.86
CA ALA A 163 33.64 11.43 -6.28
C ALA A 163 32.88 10.71 -5.15
N ALA A 164 33.13 11.07 -3.89
CA ALA A 164 32.36 10.56 -2.74
C ALA A 164 30.87 10.98 -2.77
N PHE A 165 30.53 11.99 -3.55
CA PHE A 165 29.20 12.59 -3.64
C PHE A 165 28.56 12.45 -5.03
N VAL A 166 29.15 11.66 -5.91
CA VAL A 166 28.60 11.32 -7.22
C VAL A 166 27.85 10.00 -7.11
N ARG A 167 26.55 10.05 -7.40
CA ARG A 167 25.73 8.84 -7.49
C ARG A 167 25.92 8.15 -8.84
N GLU A 168 26.21 6.89 -8.81
CA GLU A 168 26.37 6.08 -10.03
C GLU A 168 25.41 4.87 -10.01
N PRO A 169 24.51 4.79 -10.98
CA PRO A 169 24.21 5.78 -12.03
C PRO A 169 23.47 6.99 -11.47
N SER A 170 23.67 8.17 -12.11
CA SER A 170 22.89 9.36 -11.77
C SER A 170 21.42 9.19 -12.16
N LEU A 171 20.50 9.64 -11.30
CA LEU A 171 19.06 9.62 -11.58
C LEU A 171 18.65 10.57 -12.72
N SER A 172 19.55 11.48 -13.09
CA SER A 172 19.35 12.47 -14.17
C SER A 172 20.16 12.15 -15.44
N ASP A 173 20.83 10.99 -15.50
CA ASP A 173 21.59 10.57 -16.67
C ASP A 173 20.62 10.12 -17.79
N PRO A 174 20.55 10.83 -18.93
CA PRO A 174 19.62 10.53 -20.00
C PRO A 174 19.87 9.19 -20.68
N GLU A 175 21.12 8.71 -20.71
CA GLU A 175 21.45 7.41 -21.30
C GLU A 175 20.94 6.27 -20.40
N TRP A 176 21.11 6.41 -19.08
CA TRP A 176 20.57 5.46 -18.14
C TRP A 176 19.04 5.48 -18.14
N LEU A 177 18.41 6.63 -18.14
CA LEU A 177 16.94 6.74 -18.23
C LEU A 177 16.41 6.04 -19.49
N LYS A 178 17.08 6.26 -20.64
CA LYS A 178 16.74 5.56 -21.88
C LYS A 178 16.93 4.04 -21.77
N LYS A 179 18.06 3.59 -21.20
CA LYS A 179 18.34 2.15 -20.99
C LYS A 179 17.26 1.49 -20.12
N ILE A 180 16.84 2.17 -19.06
CA ILE A 180 15.77 1.69 -18.18
C ILE A 180 14.42 1.67 -18.90
N HIS A 181 14.09 2.74 -19.62
CA HIS A 181 12.89 2.78 -20.47
C HIS A 181 12.82 1.57 -21.42
N ASP A 182 13.88 1.32 -22.19
CA ASP A 182 13.93 0.21 -23.14
C ASP A 182 13.82 -1.15 -22.44
N ARG A 183 14.42 -1.32 -21.25
CA ARG A 183 14.34 -2.52 -20.42
C ARG A 183 12.90 -2.76 -19.93
N LEU A 184 12.27 -1.75 -19.37
CA LEU A 184 10.89 -1.85 -18.86
C LEU A 184 9.91 -2.20 -19.96
N ILE A 185 10.00 -1.55 -21.12
CA ILE A 185 9.18 -1.87 -22.30
C ILE A 185 9.30 -3.35 -22.69
N ARG A 186 10.54 -3.88 -22.75
CA ARG A 186 10.76 -5.31 -23.10
C ARG A 186 10.17 -6.24 -22.05
N SER A 187 10.41 -5.97 -20.76
CA SER A 187 9.94 -6.80 -19.65
C SER A 187 8.41 -6.83 -19.59
N VAL A 188 7.76 -5.68 -19.72
CA VAL A 188 6.29 -5.60 -19.71
C VAL A 188 5.70 -6.35 -20.89
N ARG A 189 6.21 -6.14 -22.12
CA ARG A 189 5.71 -6.86 -23.31
C ARG A 189 5.89 -8.36 -23.23
N ALA A 190 6.97 -8.83 -22.62
CA ALA A 190 7.21 -10.27 -22.44
C ALA A 190 6.22 -10.91 -21.46
N LEU A 191 5.81 -10.20 -20.41
CA LEU A 191 4.94 -10.73 -19.35
C LEU A 191 3.49 -10.30 -19.46
N HIS A 192 3.16 -9.32 -20.31
CA HIS A 192 1.79 -8.86 -20.53
C HIS A 192 0.77 -10.02 -20.75
N PRO A 193 1.08 -11.12 -21.49
CA PRO A 193 0.14 -12.24 -21.64
C PRO A 193 -0.26 -12.93 -20.32
N TYR A 194 0.52 -12.77 -19.27
CA TYR A 194 0.27 -13.38 -17.95
C TYR A 194 -0.45 -12.45 -16.98
N ARG A 195 -0.65 -11.17 -17.35
CA ARG A 195 -1.25 -10.11 -16.52
C ARG A 195 -0.70 -10.08 -15.10
N PRO A 196 0.58 -9.76 -14.90
CA PRO A 196 1.16 -9.63 -13.56
C PRO A 196 0.36 -8.65 -12.70
N LEU A 197 0.34 -8.88 -11.40
CA LEU A 197 -0.28 -7.95 -10.45
C LEU A 197 0.35 -6.56 -10.54
N TYR A 198 1.67 -6.50 -10.66
CA TYR A 198 2.43 -5.28 -10.86
C TYR A 198 3.85 -5.59 -11.36
N TYR A 199 4.52 -4.53 -11.80
CA TYR A 199 5.91 -4.51 -12.21
C TYR A 199 6.72 -3.69 -11.23
N SER A 200 7.58 -4.33 -10.41
CA SER A 200 8.45 -3.68 -9.46
C SER A 200 9.65 -3.04 -10.17
N LEU A 201 9.75 -1.72 -10.10
CA LEU A 201 10.90 -0.97 -10.63
C LEU A 201 12.17 -1.32 -9.85
N GLY A 202 12.05 -1.57 -8.55
CA GLY A 202 13.11 -2.02 -7.69
C GLY A 202 12.65 -2.19 -6.25
N ASP A 203 13.34 -3.07 -5.53
CA ASP A 203 13.19 -3.28 -4.09
C ASP A 203 14.16 -2.37 -3.33
N GLU A 204 13.74 -1.90 -2.14
CA GLU A 204 14.50 -1.00 -1.27
C GLU A 204 15.12 0.18 -2.04
N THR A 205 14.30 0.76 -2.91
CA THR A 205 14.70 1.87 -3.80
C THR A 205 15.19 3.07 -3.01
N GLY A 206 16.09 3.87 -3.59
CA GLY A 206 16.56 5.07 -2.91
C GLY A 206 17.71 5.78 -3.62
N ILE A 207 18.00 6.99 -3.18
CA ILE A 207 19.14 7.79 -3.67
C ILE A 207 20.46 7.21 -3.19
N GLY A 208 20.49 6.75 -1.93
CA GLY A 208 21.62 6.11 -1.27
C GLY A 208 21.22 4.78 -0.66
N ASP A 209 21.78 4.46 0.51
CA ASP A 209 21.42 3.27 1.29
C ASP A 209 20.15 3.53 2.08
N LEU A 210 19.02 2.94 1.65
CA LEU A 210 17.71 3.12 2.28
C LEU A 210 17.39 4.61 2.52
N ALA A 211 16.91 4.94 3.71
CA ALA A 211 16.67 6.32 4.14
C ALA A 211 17.92 6.97 4.81
N ALA A 212 19.12 6.51 4.49
CA ALA A 212 20.34 7.13 5.00
C ALA A 212 20.60 8.49 4.34
N PHE A 213 21.08 9.42 5.15
CA PHE A 213 21.47 10.76 4.68
C PHE A 213 22.83 10.73 3.99
N TRP A 214 22.94 11.39 2.82
CA TRP A 214 24.20 11.65 2.11
C TRP A 214 24.09 12.86 1.19
N ASP A 215 25.24 13.40 0.74
CA ASP A 215 25.28 14.53 -0.21
C ASP A 215 25.25 14.07 -1.69
N PHE A 216 24.54 12.99 -2.02
CA PHE A 216 24.23 12.65 -3.40
C PHE A 216 23.20 13.65 -3.97
N ASP A 217 23.24 14.04 -5.22
CA ASP A 217 24.15 13.63 -6.30
C ASP A 217 24.84 14.87 -6.89
N LEU A 218 26.16 14.93 -6.81
CA LEU A 218 26.97 16.02 -7.40
C LEU A 218 27.53 15.66 -8.79
N SER A 219 26.93 14.71 -9.50
CA SER A 219 27.26 14.44 -10.90
C SER A 219 26.89 15.62 -11.80
N ASP A 220 27.54 15.73 -12.94
CA ASP A 220 27.25 16.80 -13.90
C ASP A 220 25.83 16.72 -14.44
N PHE A 221 25.27 15.51 -14.60
CA PHE A 221 23.87 15.29 -14.97
C PHE A 221 22.90 15.82 -13.93
N SER A 222 23.13 15.50 -12.66
CA SER A 222 22.29 15.98 -11.57
C SER A 222 22.37 17.50 -11.42
N LEU A 223 23.58 18.07 -11.50
CA LEU A 223 23.77 19.53 -11.42
C LEU A 223 23.09 20.25 -12.59
N ALA A 224 23.15 19.70 -13.80
CA ALA A 224 22.43 20.26 -14.95
C ALA A 224 20.91 20.25 -14.72
N GLY A 225 20.35 19.11 -14.30
CA GLY A 225 18.93 19.01 -13.97
C GLY A 225 18.49 19.93 -12.84
N MET A 226 19.31 20.08 -11.79
CA MET A 226 19.08 20.99 -10.69
C MET A 226 19.02 22.46 -11.15
N ARG A 227 19.92 22.87 -12.03
CA ARG A 227 19.93 24.24 -12.57
C ARG A 227 18.67 24.57 -13.35
N GLU A 228 18.18 23.65 -14.18
CA GLU A 228 16.91 23.84 -14.86
C GLU A 228 15.73 23.94 -13.88
N TRP A 229 15.67 23.05 -12.89
CA TRP A 229 14.65 23.11 -11.84
C TRP A 229 14.71 24.42 -11.03
N LEU A 230 15.92 24.93 -10.73
CA LEU A 230 16.10 26.21 -10.03
C LEU A 230 15.67 27.41 -10.89
N LYS A 231 15.87 27.36 -12.22
CA LYS A 231 15.37 28.40 -13.14
C LYS A 231 13.85 28.52 -13.07
N ASP A 232 13.16 27.37 -13.08
CA ASP A 232 11.70 27.35 -12.95
C ASP A 232 11.22 27.88 -11.59
N ARG A 233 11.95 27.54 -10.53
CA ARG A 233 11.59 27.88 -9.15
C ARG A 233 11.83 29.35 -8.81
N TYR A 234 12.94 29.93 -9.25
CA TYR A 234 13.36 31.29 -8.93
C TYR A 234 13.05 32.33 -10.02
N GLY A 235 12.80 31.91 -11.23
CA GLY A 235 12.55 32.75 -12.39
C GLY A 235 13.77 33.55 -12.85
N SER A 236 14.72 33.89 -11.97
CA SER A 236 15.94 34.63 -12.30
C SER A 236 17.11 34.26 -11.42
N LEU A 237 18.33 34.39 -11.98
CA LEU A 237 19.58 34.17 -11.23
C LEU A 237 19.77 35.21 -10.12
N ALA A 238 19.25 36.42 -10.27
CA ALA A 238 19.26 37.45 -9.24
C ALA A 238 18.44 37.05 -8.02
N ALA A 239 17.25 36.49 -8.22
CA ALA A 239 16.39 35.98 -7.15
C ALA A 239 17.06 34.79 -6.41
N LEU A 240 17.67 33.86 -7.14
CA LEU A 240 18.45 32.77 -6.54
C LEU A 240 19.61 33.31 -5.71
N ASN A 241 20.41 34.22 -6.26
CA ASN A 241 21.56 34.83 -5.57
C ASN A 241 21.10 35.55 -4.28
N GLN A 242 19.99 36.27 -4.33
CA GLN A 242 19.41 36.93 -3.15
C GLN A 242 19.01 35.90 -2.08
N GLN A 243 18.35 34.81 -2.47
CA GLN A 243 17.91 33.76 -1.54
C GLN A 243 19.10 33.03 -0.92
N TRP A 244 20.04 32.57 -1.79
CA TRP A 244 21.19 31.79 -1.33
C TRP A 244 22.29 32.65 -0.65
N GLY A 245 22.25 33.96 -0.84
CA GLY A 245 23.34 34.87 -0.40
C GLY A 245 24.61 34.66 -1.20
N THR A 246 24.47 34.48 -2.52
CA THR A 246 25.56 34.21 -3.47
C THR A 246 25.64 35.29 -4.55
N ALA A 247 26.67 35.23 -5.41
CA ALA A 247 26.89 36.18 -6.49
C ALA A 247 27.30 35.47 -7.80
N PHE A 248 26.56 34.41 -8.16
CA PHE A 248 26.80 33.73 -9.43
C PHE A 248 26.50 34.66 -10.60
N ASN A 249 27.36 34.62 -11.65
CA ASN A 249 27.19 35.44 -12.86
C ASN A 249 26.41 34.67 -13.95
N ARG A 250 26.41 33.37 -13.93
CA ARG A 250 25.75 32.50 -14.89
C ARG A 250 25.13 31.30 -14.18
N TRP A 251 24.08 30.76 -14.76
CA TRP A 251 23.40 29.55 -14.26
C TRP A 251 24.38 28.35 -14.21
N ASP A 252 25.32 28.24 -15.16
CA ASP A 252 26.29 27.16 -15.22
C ASP A 252 27.27 27.16 -14.03
N ASP A 253 27.45 28.31 -13.39
CA ASP A 253 28.29 28.46 -12.20
C ASP A 253 27.57 28.06 -10.90
N VAL A 254 26.25 27.88 -10.94
CA VAL A 254 25.45 27.53 -9.76
C VAL A 254 25.82 26.13 -9.27
N VAL A 255 26.35 26.05 -8.06
CA VAL A 255 26.68 24.83 -7.35
C VAL A 255 26.02 24.85 -5.96
N PRO A 256 25.47 23.72 -5.48
CA PRO A 256 24.85 23.66 -4.17
C PRO A 256 25.91 23.69 -3.05
N MET A 257 25.41 23.95 -1.85
CA MET A 257 26.20 23.85 -0.62
C MET A 257 26.17 22.41 -0.13
N ARG A 258 27.33 21.89 0.28
CA ARG A 258 27.42 20.58 0.95
C ARG A 258 27.04 20.70 2.42
N THR A 259 26.75 19.56 3.03
CA THR A 259 26.37 19.50 4.45
C THR A 259 27.40 20.09 5.39
N ASP A 260 28.70 19.82 5.17
CA ASP A 260 29.78 20.42 5.96
C ASP A 260 29.80 21.95 5.91
N GLU A 261 29.47 22.52 4.77
CA GLU A 261 29.40 23.97 4.58
C GLU A 261 28.18 24.56 5.24
N ALA A 262 27.02 23.89 5.10
CA ALA A 262 25.78 24.30 5.75
C ALA A 262 25.91 24.28 7.28
N MET A 263 26.56 23.26 7.86
CA MET A 263 26.80 23.16 9.28
C MET A 263 27.68 24.30 9.84
N ARG A 264 28.57 24.85 9.04
CA ARG A 264 29.46 25.98 9.42
C ARG A 264 28.83 27.35 9.25
N ARG A 265 27.63 27.46 8.60
CA ARG A 265 26.96 28.75 8.38
C ARG A 265 26.52 29.37 9.70
N SER A 266 26.98 30.59 9.97
CA SER A 266 26.58 31.35 11.17
C SER A 266 25.36 32.25 10.96
N ASP A 267 25.03 32.60 9.70
CA ASP A 267 23.91 33.43 9.30
C ASP A 267 22.57 32.67 9.19
N GLU A 268 22.59 31.39 9.47
CA GLU A 268 21.43 30.50 9.38
C GLU A 268 20.69 30.57 8.02
N ASN A 269 21.45 30.83 6.94
CA ASN A 269 20.95 30.69 5.57
C ASN A 269 21.42 29.36 4.96
N PHE A 270 20.54 28.37 4.99
CA PHE A 270 20.82 27.02 4.50
C PHE A 270 20.26 26.78 3.10
N SER A 271 19.83 27.82 2.37
CA SER A 271 19.03 27.69 1.15
C SER A 271 19.71 26.86 0.07
N ALA A 272 21.00 27.10 -0.19
CA ALA A 272 21.73 26.34 -1.21
C ALA A 272 21.86 24.83 -0.90
N TRP A 273 21.85 24.46 0.39
CA TRP A 273 21.85 23.08 0.84
C TRP A 273 20.43 22.48 0.83
N ALA A 274 19.43 23.20 1.33
CA ALA A 274 18.06 22.72 1.43
C ALA A 274 17.44 22.52 0.04
N ASP A 275 17.68 23.44 -0.90
CA ASP A 275 17.24 23.29 -2.29
C ASP A 275 17.92 22.12 -2.99
N PHE A 276 19.20 21.86 -2.69
CA PHE A 276 19.88 20.66 -3.20
C PHE A 276 19.22 19.37 -2.71
N LYS A 277 18.88 19.31 -1.42
CA LYS A 277 18.19 18.12 -0.87
C LYS A 277 16.77 17.98 -1.44
N GLU A 278 16.06 19.09 -1.67
CA GLU A 278 14.77 19.04 -2.36
C GLU A 278 14.91 18.60 -3.83
N TRP A 279 15.93 19.09 -4.53
CA TRP A 279 16.21 18.66 -5.88
C TRP A 279 16.38 17.14 -5.96
N MET A 280 17.08 16.53 -5.02
CA MET A 280 17.27 15.07 -5.03
C MET A 280 15.96 14.31 -4.82
N ASP A 281 15.05 14.78 -3.97
CA ASP A 281 13.71 14.21 -3.84
C ASP A 281 12.91 14.36 -5.15
N VAL A 282 13.04 15.51 -5.83
CA VAL A 282 12.43 15.76 -7.15
C VAL A 282 13.02 14.85 -8.22
N ALA A 283 14.35 14.70 -8.26
CA ALA A 283 15.04 13.87 -9.25
C ALA A 283 14.65 12.39 -9.10
N PHE A 284 14.54 11.89 -7.86
CA PHE A 284 14.12 10.53 -7.59
C PHE A 284 12.67 10.29 -8.02
N ALA A 285 11.75 11.16 -7.64
CA ALA A 285 10.36 11.08 -8.04
C ALA A 285 10.19 11.15 -9.57
N ARG A 286 10.95 12.02 -10.25
CA ARG A 286 10.96 12.10 -11.73
C ARG A 286 11.48 10.82 -12.38
N ALA A 287 12.54 10.23 -11.82
CA ALA A 287 13.09 8.97 -12.34
C ALA A 287 12.10 7.80 -12.16
N LEU A 288 11.39 7.72 -11.02
CA LEU A 288 10.32 6.74 -10.80
C LEU A 288 9.13 6.97 -11.73
N LYS A 289 8.71 8.23 -11.90
CA LYS A 289 7.62 8.57 -12.83
C LYS A 289 7.97 8.19 -14.27
N SER A 290 9.20 8.43 -14.71
CA SER A 290 9.68 7.98 -16.02
C SER A 290 9.65 6.46 -16.17
N GLY A 291 9.94 5.73 -15.09
CA GLY A 291 9.79 4.27 -15.05
C GLY A 291 8.34 3.83 -15.17
N SER A 292 7.46 4.45 -14.39
CA SER A 292 6.00 4.21 -14.44
C SER A 292 5.43 4.50 -15.83
N ASP A 293 5.81 5.64 -16.44
CA ASP A 293 5.39 6.00 -17.80
C ASP A 293 5.87 4.99 -18.84
N SER A 294 7.06 4.40 -18.64
CA SER A 294 7.58 3.35 -19.51
C SER A 294 6.77 2.05 -19.40
N VAL A 295 6.35 1.68 -18.20
CA VAL A 295 5.45 0.54 -17.97
C VAL A 295 4.11 0.77 -18.67
N HIS A 296 3.49 1.94 -18.49
CA HIS A 296 2.21 2.28 -19.12
C HIS A 296 2.31 2.43 -20.65
N ALA A 297 3.46 2.86 -21.18
CA ALA A 297 3.68 2.91 -22.63
C ALA A 297 3.69 1.53 -23.29
N ALA A 298 4.10 0.50 -22.52
CA ALA A 298 4.08 -0.89 -23.00
C ALA A 298 2.71 -1.57 -22.78
N ASP A 299 2.04 -1.24 -21.67
CA ASP A 299 0.71 -1.74 -21.29
C ASP A 299 0.00 -0.68 -20.43
N PRO A 300 -0.99 0.06 -21.01
CA PRO A 300 -1.71 1.10 -20.29
C PRO A 300 -2.48 0.64 -19.04
N GLY A 301 -2.79 -0.66 -18.93
CA GLY A 301 -3.46 -1.26 -17.79
C GLY A 301 -2.52 -1.85 -16.74
N ALA A 302 -1.21 -1.81 -16.97
CA ALA A 302 -0.23 -2.35 -16.04
C ALA A 302 -0.07 -1.45 -14.80
N VAL A 303 0.30 -2.08 -13.68
CA VAL A 303 0.59 -1.41 -12.41
C VAL A 303 2.11 -1.34 -12.23
N SER A 304 2.66 -0.14 -12.11
CA SER A 304 4.06 0.09 -11.73
C SER A 304 4.20 0.19 -10.22
N ALA A 305 5.27 -0.38 -9.64
CA ALA A 305 5.46 -0.39 -8.19
C ALA A 305 6.90 -0.10 -7.77
N ILE A 306 7.07 0.32 -6.52
CA ILE A 306 8.31 0.22 -5.75
C ILE A 306 8.07 -0.61 -4.50
N GLU A 307 9.08 -1.35 -4.07
CA GLU A 307 9.02 -2.22 -2.90
C GLU A 307 10.05 -1.79 -1.86
N GLY A 308 9.89 -2.28 -0.62
CA GLY A 308 10.76 -1.96 0.50
C GLY A 308 10.78 -0.46 0.85
N ALA A 309 9.67 0.27 0.59
CA ALA A 309 9.64 1.70 0.81
C ALA A 309 9.79 2.06 2.28
N GLN A 310 10.78 2.91 2.55
CA GLN A 310 11.22 3.27 3.88
C GLN A 310 10.37 4.40 4.48
N ILE A 311 10.72 4.80 5.68
CA ILE A 311 10.10 5.91 6.39
C ILE A 311 10.34 7.24 5.65
N PRO A 312 9.40 8.21 5.71
CA PRO A 312 9.62 9.55 5.18
C PRO A 312 10.84 10.21 5.80
N GLY A 313 11.71 10.78 4.96
CA GLY A 313 12.93 11.44 5.43
C GLY A 313 13.95 11.63 4.33
N TRP A 314 15.00 10.86 4.39
CA TRP A 314 16.11 10.90 3.44
C TRP A 314 16.00 9.79 2.39
N GLY A 315 16.95 9.72 1.48
CA GLY A 315 16.97 8.68 0.44
C GLY A 315 15.94 8.88 -0.69
N GLY A 316 15.33 10.05 -0.80
CA GLY A 316 14.29 10.34 -1.80
C GLY A 316 12.87 10.08 -1.31
N TYR A 317 12.69 9.67 -0.05
CA TYR A 317 11.38 9.33 0.50
C TYR A 317 10.55 10.56 0.89
N ASP A 318 10.29 11.44 -0.10
CA ASP A 318 9.22 12.42 -0.03
C ASP A 318 7.90 11.77 -0.48
N TYR A 319 7.11 11.29 0.47
CA TYR A 319 5.87 10.56 0.21
C TYR A 319 4.84 11.38 -0.59
N SER A 320 4.84 12.72 -0.44
CA SER A 320 3.92 13.56 -1.23
C SER A 320 4.24 13.54 -2.74
N ARG A 321 5.48 13.21 -3.10
CA ARG A 321 5.93 13.04 -4.48
C ARG A 321 5.84 11.58 -4.93
N LEU A 322 6.30 10.64 -4.08
CA LEU A 322 6.33 9.22 -4.42
C LEU A 322 4.94 8.65 -4.66
N ALA A 323 3.97 9.01 -3.81
CA ALA A 323 2.59 8.54 -3.91
C ALA A 323 1.90 8.89 -5.26
N THR A 324 2.46 9.82 -6.02
CA THR A 324 1.96 10.22 -7.34
C THR A 324 2.89 9.81 -8.49
N SER A 325 4.00 9.15 -8.18
CA SER A 325 5.02 8.76 -9.18
C SER A 325 4.87 7.31 -9.65
N VAL A 326 4.20 6.47 -8.88
CA VAL A 326 3.95 5.05 -9.18
C VAL A 326 2.49 4.70 -8.83
N ASP A 327 2.02 3.53 -9.27
CA ASP A 327 0.64 3.07 -9.03
C ASP A 327 0.52 2.25 -7.74
N ALA A 328 1.61 1.64 -7.31
CA ALA A 328 1.66 0.84 -6.09
C ALA A 328 2.94 1.09 -5.29
N MET A 329 2.83 1.00 -3.98
CA MET A 329 3.98 1.04 -3.06
C MET A 329 3.84 -0.10 -2.04
N GLU A 330 4.86 -0.93 -1.95
CA GLU A 330 5.04 -1.83 -0.83
C GLU A 330 5.86 -1.11 0.25
N LEU A 331 5.29 -1.04 1.45
CA LEU A 331 5.82 -0.25 2.56
C LEU A 331 6.30 -1.17 3.68
N TYR A 332 7.49 -0.92 4.16
CA TYR A 332 7.80 -1.37 5.53
C TYR A 332 7.00 -0.48 6.48
N ALA A 333 6.02 -1.03 7.18
CA ALA A 333 5.04 -0.29 7.99
C ALA A 333 5.69 0.49 9.14
N TYR A 334 6.46 1.52 8.82
CA TYR A 334 7.16 2.37 9.77
C TYR A 334 6.38 3.66 10.05
N GLY A 335 6.04 3.85 11.31
CA GLY A 335 5.35 5.08 11.73
C GLY A 335 4.01 5.26 11.01
N GLU A 336 3.80 6.45 10.45
CA GLU A 336 2.54 6.85 9.83
C GLU A 336 2.58 6.82 8.29
N ASN A 337 3.53 6.11 7.70
CA ASN A 337 3.78 6.13 6.24
C ASN A 337 2.57 5.64 5.41
N ILE A 338 1.82 4.63 5.88
CA ILE A 338 0.58 4.17 5.23
C ILE A 338 -0.46 5.31 5.20
N ALA A 339 -0.65 5.99 6.33
CA ALA A 339 -1.59 7.10 6.41
C ALA A 339 -1.15 8.30 5.56
N MET A 340 0.17 8.59 5.48
CA MET A 340 0.74 9.61 4.60
C MET A 340 0.49 9.28 3.13
N ALA A 341 0.90 8.10 2.67
CA ALA A 341 0.73 7.67 1.29
C ALA A 341 -0.75 7.73 0.85
N ARG A 342 -1.64 7.19 1.68
CA ARG A 342 -3.09 7.23 1.47
C ARG A 342 -3.66 8.65 1.41
N SER A 343 -3.13 9.56 2.23
CA SER A 343 -3.60 10.95 2.26
C SER A 343 -3.19 11.73 1.01
N PHE A 344 -2.01 11.41 0.43
CA PHE A 344 -1.50 12.10 -0.75
C PHE A 344 -2.04 11.52 -2.05
N ASN A 345 -2.35 10.22 -2.07
CA ASN A 345 -3.01 9.56 -3.20
C ASN A 345 -3.96 8.45 -2.69
N PRO A 346 -5.27 8.73 -2.61
CA PRO A 346 -6.26 7.72 -2.19
C PRO A 346 -6.36 6.49 -3.10
N GLU A 347 -5.98 6.63 -4.38
CA GLU A 347 -6.04 5.55 -5.37
C GLU A 347 -4.79 4.66 -5.37
N LEU A 348 -3.72 5.08 -4.68
CA LEU A 348 -2.47 4.31 -4.60
C LEU A 348 -2.72 2.92 -4.00
N ILE A 349 -2.24 1.89 -4.68
CA ILE A 349 -2.24 0.53 -4.18
C ILE A 349 -1.16 0.40 -3.11
N LEU A 350 -1.56 0.15 -1.87
CA LEU A 350 -0.64 0.01 -0.75
C LEU A 350 -0.52 -1.46 -0.34
N LEU A 351 0.72 -1.91 -0.28
CA LEU A 351 1.12 -3.24 0.20
C LEU A 351 2.03 -3.09 1.41
N THR A 352 2.15 -4.14 2.21
CA THR A 352 3.12 -4.21 3.32
C THR A 352 3.79 -5.57 3.33
N THR A 353 4.96 -5.68 3.99
CA THR A 353 5.68 -6.94 4.13
C THR A 353 5.44 -7.58 5.50
N SER A 354 5.27 -8.90 5.52
CA SER A 354 5.26 -9.72 6.73
C SER A 354 6.62 -10.37 6.95
N PHE A 355 7.21 -10.10 8.10
CA PHE A 355 8.49 -10.70 8.55
C PHE A 355 8.31 -11.63 9.74
N GLY A 356 7.09 -11.90 10.17
CA GLY A 356 6.82 -12.58 11.41
C GLY A 356 5.53 -13.38 11.44
N SER A 357 5.17 -13.82 12.62
CA SER A 357 3.94 -14.55 12.89
C SER A 357 3.45 -14.34 14.33
N GLY A 358 2.33 -14.95 14.66
CA GLY A 358 1.76 -14.91 16.00
C GLY A 358 0.91 -13.67 16.28
N PRO A 359 0.58 -13.41 17.57
CA PRO A 359 -0.40 -12.38 17.94
C PRO A 359 -0.04 -10.96 17.51
N SER A 360 1.22 -10.55 17.64
CA SER A 360 1.66 -9.22 17.23
C SER A 360 1.54 -9.01 15.74
N GLU A 361 1.87 -10.03 14.95
CA GLU A 361 1.76 -9.97 13.49
C GLU A 361 0.29 -9.98 13.03
N ALA A 362 -0.55 -10.83 13.63
CA ALA A 362 -1.98 -10.83 13.36
C ALA A 362 -2.61 -9.45 13.63
N HIS A 363 -2.28 -8.84 14.78
CA HIS A 363 -2.70 -7.49 15.12
C HIS A 363 -2.24 -6.47 14.06
N ARG A 364 -0.96 -6.53 13.64
CA ARG A 364 -0.39 -5.63 12.63
C ARG A 364 -1.10 -5.76 11.29
N VAL A 365 -1.30 -6.98 10.79
CA VAL A 365 -1.95 -7.23 9.49
C VAL A 365 -3.38 -6.68 9.48
N TRP A 366 -4.16 -6.90 10.54
CA TRP A 366 -5.49 -6.31 10.69
C TRP A 366 -5.42 -4.77 10.70
N ARG A 367 -4.51 -4.20 11.50
CA ARG A 367 -4.36 -2.75 11.60
C ARG A 367 -4.03 -2.11 10.26
N GLU A 368 -3.18 -2.73 9.46
CA GLU A 368 -2.77 -2.24 8.15
C GLU A 368 -3.89 -2.35 7.12
N LEU A 369 -4.62 -3.48 7.08
CA LEU A 369 -5.83 -3.61 6.27
C LEU A 369 -6.84 -2.50 6.60
N LEU A 370 -7.13 -2.28 7.88
CA LEU A 370 -8.05 -1.24 8.34
C LEU A 370 -7.54 0.19 8.06
N ARG A 371 -6.23 0.37 7.86
CA ARG A 371 -5.60 1.61 7.42
C ARG A 371 -5.54 1.76 5.90
N GLY A 372 -5.93 0.71 5.16
CA GLY A 372 -6.18 0.75 3.71
C GLY A 372 -5.12 0.08 2.86
N THR A 373 -4.35 -0.88 3.38
CA THR A 373 -3.53 -1.75 2.53
C THR A 373 -4.42 -2.71 1.74
N ARG A 374 -3.99 -3.04 0.53
CA ARG A 374 -4.69 -3.96 -0.39
C ARG A 374 -3.99 -5.31 -0.51
N GLY A 375 -2.91 -5.51 0.23
CA GLY A 375 -2.20 -6.78 0.22
C GLY A 375 -0.99 -6.80 1.13
N LEU A 376 -0.42 -8.00 1.24
CA LEU A 376 0.68 -8.37 2.10
C LEU A 376 1.69 -9.23 1.33
N LEU A 377 2.97 -8.85 1.37
CA LEU A 377 4.06 -9.68 0.90
C LEU A 377 4.58 -10.56 2.05
N LEU A 378 4.80 -11.84 1.79
CA LEU A 378 5.36 -12.78 2.74
C LEU A 378 6.85 -12.97 2.46
N TRP A 379 7.70 -12.56 3.39
CA TRP A 379 9.13 -12.80 3.31
C TRP A 379 9.52 -14.03 4.13
N ASP A 380 9.91 -15.11 3.46
CA ASP A 380 10.14 -16.45 4.04
C ASP A 380 11.54 -17.00 3.74
N ASN A 381 12.58 -16.28 4.13
CA ASN A 381 13.97 -16.70 3.90
C ASN A 381 14.42 -17.93 4.68
N LYS A 382 13.65 -18.36 5.69
CA LYS A 382 13.95 -19.52 6.54
C LYS A 382 13.04 -20.72 6.29
N SER A 383 12.11 -20.61 5.32
CA SER A 383 11.11 -21.66 5.05
C SER A 383 10.18 -21.94 6.26
N GLU A 384 9.78 -20.85 6.95
CA GLU A 384 8.92 -20.91 8.14
C GLU A 384 7.43 -20.82 7.79
N PHE A 385 7.06 -20.22 6.65
CA PHE A 385 5.69 -20.30 6.11
C PHE A 385 5.44 -21.64 5.42
N VAL A 386 6.39 -22.09 4.60
CA VAL A 386 6.34 -23.37 3.89
C VAL A 386 7.71 -24.03 3.96
N GLY A 387 7.74 -25.27 4.45
CA GLY A 387 8.95 -26.10 4.50
C GLY A 387 9.45 -26.45 3.09
N LYS A 388 10.73 -26.81 2.98
CA LYS A 388 11.33 -27.25 1.69
C LYS A 388 10.67 -28.49 1.10
N ASP A 389 10.02 -29.30 1.91
CA ASP A 389 9.22 -30.47 1.54
C ASP A 389 7.79 -30.10 1.08
N GLY A 390 7.42 -28.82 1.13
CA GLY A 390 6.08 -28.34 0.80
C GLY A 390 5.08 -28.43 1.95
N SER A 391 5.48 -28.84 3.15
CA SER A 391 4.62 -28.85 4.33
C SER A 391 4.35 -27.43 4.85
N LEU A 392 3.20 -27.20 5.49
CA LEU A 392 2.88 -25.92 6.11
C LEU A 392 3.79 -25.70 7.33
N GLY A 393 4.55 -24.59 7.32
CA GLY A 393 5.45 -24.21 8.41
C GLY A 393 4.74 -23.60 9.63
N ASP A 394 5.49 -23.29 10.68
CA ASP A 394 4.93 -22.72 11.92
C ASP A 394 4.34 -21.34 11.71
N MET A 395 5.01 -20.46 10.93
CA MET A 395 4.49 -19.15 10.57
C MET A 395 3.21 -19.29 9.73
N GLY A 396 3.17 -20.24 8.79
CA GLY A 396 2.01 -20.51 7.99
C GLY A 396 0.81 -21.00 8.83
N ARG A 397 1.05 -21.88 9.80
CA ARG A 397 0.02 -22.32 10.76
C ARG A 397 -0.52 -21.18 11.61
N ALA A 398 0.36 -20.32 12.11
CA ALA A 398 -0.02 -19.16 12.91
C ALA A 398 -0.79 -18.08 12.08
N ALA A 399 -0.51 -17.99 10.77
CA ALA A 399 -1.16 -17.04 9.88
C ALA A 399 -2.51 -17.52 9.34
N ALA A 400 -2.73 -18.84 9.23
CA ALA A 400 -3.90 -19.44 8.62
C ALA A 400 -5.25 -18.87 9.12
N PRO A 401 -5.48 -18.62 10.44
CA PRO A 401 -6.74 -18.10 10.91
C PRO A 401 -7.09 -16.73 10.33
N TYR A 402 -6.20 -15.75 10.46
CA TYR A 402 -6.49 -14.38 10.01
C TYR A 402 -6.37 -14.25 8.48
N PHE A 403 -5.52 -15.02 7.80
CA PHE A 403 -5.53 -15.09 6.33
C PHE A 403 -6.87 -15.63 5.82
N GLY A 404 -7.40 -16.70 6.45
CA GLY A 404 -8.71 -17.24 6.10
C GLY A 404 -9.82 -16.22 6.27
N GLU A 405 -9.89 -15.51 7.39
CA GLU A 405 -10.91 -14.47 7.62
C GLU A 405 -10.82 -13.35 6.56
N ILE A 406 -9.63 -12.84 6.27
CA ILE A 406 -9.40 -11.77 5.29
C ILE A 406 -9.80 -12.26 3.89
N ARG A 407 -9.34 -13.44 3.49
CA ARG A 407 -9.60 -14.02 2.16
C ARG A 407 -11.05 -14.48 1.97
N ASN A 408 -11.75 -14.86 3.04
CA ASN A 408 -13.18 -15.24 2.99
C ASN A 408 -14.11 -14.01 2.98
N GLY A 409 -13.65 -12.89 2.42
CA GLY A 409 -14.44 -11.73 2.01
C GLY A 409 -14.27 -10.50 2.86
N LEU A 410 -13.70 -10.57 4.09
CA LEU A 410 -13.51 -9.37 4.91
C LEU A 410 -12.52 -8.40 4.24
N GLY A 411 -11.45 -8.89 3.62
CA GLY A 411 -10.51 -8.07 2.84
C GLY A 411 -11.22 -7.31 1.73
N ALA A 412 -12.01 -8.01 0.91
CA ALA A 412 -12.79 -7.41 -0.16
C ALA A 412 -13.78 -6.36 0.37
N LEU A 413 -14.48 -6.65 1.48
CA LEU A 413 -15.45 -5.71 2.08
C LEU A 413 -14.77 -4.39 2.48
N PHE A 414 -13.63 -4.43 3.17
CA PHE A 414 -12.92 -3.22 3.59
C PHE A 414 -12.31 -2.44 2.43
N ILE A 415 -11.76 -3.14 1.42
CA ILE A 415 -11.18 -2.52 0.23
C ILE A 415 -12.23 -1.76 -0.58
N ASN A 416 -13.45 -2.30 -0.70
CA ASN A 416 -14.54 -1.71 -1.47
C ASN A 416 -15.47 -0.81 -0.62
N SER A 417 -15.08 -0.49 0.61
CA SER A 417 -15.78 0.45 1.49
C SER A 417 -15.01 1.76 1.61
N ARG A 418 -15.71 2.88 1.55
CA ARG A 418 -15.12 4.20 1.65
C ARG A 418 -14.78 4.54 3.11
N ARG A 419 -13.50 4.74 3.39
CA ARG A 419 -13.04 5.13 4.72
C ARG A 419 -13.54 6.53 5.10
N HIS A 420 -14.05 6.68 6.31
CA HIS A 420 -14.36 7.97 6.91
C HIS A 420 -13.06 8.70 7.27
N THR A 421 -13.08 10.03 7.21
CA THR A 421 -12.02 10.90 7.71
C THR A 421 -12.64 12.06 8.48
N ASP A 422 -12.11 12.35 9.66
CA ASP A 422 -12.49 13.50 10.44
C ASP A 422 -11.85 14.78 9.89
N PRO A 423 -12.38 15.97 10.20
CA PRO A 423 -11.89 17.24 9.68
C PRO A 423 -10.59 17.70 10.35
N VAL A 424 -9.62 16.78 10.51
CA VAL A 424 -8.31 17.02 11.14
C VAL A 424 -7.20 16.75 10.15
N GLY A 425 -6.35 17.76 9.91
CA GLY A 425 -5.13 17.65 9.09
C GLY A 425 -3.88 17.66 9.95
N ILE A 426 -2.87 16.87 9.59
CA ILE A 426 -1.52 16.94 10.13
C ILE A 426 -0.60 17.37 8.99
N LEU A 427 0.13 18.48 9.18
CA LEU A 427 1.03 19.00 8.16
C LEU A 427 2.22 18.06 7.95
N TYR A 428 2.51 17.74 6.70
CA TYR A 428 3.72 17.08 6.25
C TYR A 428 4.63 18.10 5.56
N SER A 429 5.74 18.48 6.23
CA SER A 429 6.68 19.51 5.77
C SER A 429 8.10 18.94 5.62
N PRO A 430 8.51 18.53 4.42
CA PRO A 430 9.90 18.13 4.15
C PRO A 430 10.91 19.24 4.40
N ALA A 431 10.54 20.53 4.17
CA ALA A 431 11.39 21.68 4.44
C ALA A 431 11.72 21.78 5.94
N SER A 432 10.72 21.64 6.81
CA SER A 432 10.94 21.64 8.27
C SER A 432 11.87 20.48 8.69
N ARG A 433 11.71 19.29 8.09
CA ARG A 433 12.58 18.14 8.38
C ARG A 433 14.03 18.41 8.03
N ARG A 434 14.29 18.99 6.86
CA ARG A 434 15.66 19.34 6.42
C ARG A 434 16.30 20.31 7.41
N VAL A 435 15.62 21.40 7.73
CA VAL A 435 16.15 22.43 8.65
C VAL A 435 16.33 21.85 10.06
N GLN A 436 15.35 21.12 10.59
CA GLN A 436 15.45 20.55 11.94
C GLN A 436 16.62 19.57 12.04
N TRP A 437 16.79 18.70 11.05
CA TRP A 437 17.90 17.75 11.01
C TRP A 437 19.26 18.47 11.08
N LEU A 438 19.43 19.55 10.29
CA LEU A 438 20.66 20.33 10.28
C LEU A 438 20.94 21.00 11.62
N LEU A 439 19.90 21.58 12.24
CA LEU A 439 20.02 22.21 13.55
C LEU A 439 20.39 21.19 14.64
N ASP A 440 19.77 20.02 14.65
CA ASP A 440 20.08 18.94 15.59
C ASP A 440 21.51 18.42 15.41
N ARG A 441 21.97 18.26 14.15
CA ARG A 441 23.34 17.77 13.87
C ARG A 441 24.42 18.82 14.19
N ARG A 442 24.15 20.11 13.96
CA ARG A 442 25.07 21.19 14.37
C ARG A 442 25.32 21.23 15.87
N ALA A 443 24.31 20.93 16.66
CA ALA A 443 24.41 20.90 18.12
C ALA A 443 25.07 19.61 18.65
N SER A 444 25.12 18.56 17.84
CA SER A 444 25.67 17.27 18.22
C SER A 444 27.17 17.23 17.86
N THR A 445 27.96 16.55 18.70
CA THR A 445 29.37 16.26 18.40
C THR A 445 29.51 15.01 17.50
N GLU A 446 28.42 14.37 17.15
CA GLU A 446 28.38 13.18 16.30
C GLU A 446 28.66 13.51 14.84
N GLU A 447 29.54 12.76 14.22
CA GLU A 447 29.86 12.93 12.82
C GLU A 447 28.71 12.45 11.93
N TRP A 448 28.06 13.37 11.21
CA TRP A 448 26.91 13.08 10.34
C TRP A 448 27.18 11.98 9.31
N SER A 449 28.41 11.91 8.79
CA SER A 449 28.79 10.94 7.75
C SER A 449 28.83 9.48 8.24
N ARG A 450 28.87 9.25 9.55
CA ARG A 450 28.86 7.90 10.14
C ARG A 450 27.46 7.33 10.38
N ARG A 451 26.45 8.17 10.27
CA ARG A 451 25.06 7.80 10.54
C ARG A 451 24.52 6.89 9.44
N GLY A 452 23.63 5.98 9.78
CA GLY A 452 22.90 5.10 8.88
C GLY A 452 21.39 5.34 8.98
N ALA A 453 20.62 4.67 8.13
CA ALA A 453 19.18 4.81 8.04
C ALA A 453 18.45 4.62 9.39
N SER A 454 18.83 3.60 10.16
CA SER A 454 18.23 3.33 11.49
C SER A 454 18.45 4.47 12.48
N THR A 455 19.65 5.09 12.47
CA THR A 455 19.97 6.22 13.36
C THR A 455 19.18 7.46 12.94
N GLU A 456 19.06 7.74 11.66
CA GLU A 456 18.23 8.84 11.15
C GLU A 456 16.75 8.65 11.53
N TYR A 457 16.27 7.43 11.48
CA TYR A 457 14.91 7.09 11.91
C TYR A 457 14.68 7.37 13.39
N GLN A 458 15.60 6.95 14.27
CA GLN A 458 15.44 7.08 15.72
C GLN A 458 15.48 8.53 16.18
N ASP A 459 16.35 9.34 15.57
CA ASP A 459 16.63 10.72 16.01
C ASP A 459 15.79 11.80 15.34
N ASP A 460 14.81 11.45 14.52
CA ASP A 460 13.94 12.40 13.84
C ASP A 460 12.93 13.03 14.82
N ALA A 461 13.15 14.31 15.17
CA ALA A 461 12.29 15.06 16.08
C ALA A 461 10.89 15.30 15.49
N ILE A 462 10.80 15.55 14.18
CA ILE A 462 9.52 15.76 13.49
C ILE A 462 8.70 14.47 13.49
N ARG A 463 9.34 13.35 13.21
CA ARG A 463 8.67 12.04 13.28
C ARG A 463 8.11 11.78 14.68
N ARG A 464 8.91 12.03 15.72
CA ARG A 464 8.43 11.85 17.11
C ARG A 464 7.22 12.72 17.41
N SER A 465 7.26 14.01 17.05
CA SER A 465 6.14 14.92 17.24
C SER A 465 4.90 14.49 16.44
N THR A 466 5.08 14.17 15.16
CA THR A 466 4.00 13.68 14.27
C THR A 466 3.31 12.46 14.87
N ARG A 467 4.10 11.47 15.31
CA ARG A 467 3.60 10.25 15.93
C ARG A 467 2.81 10.53 17.20
N GLN A 468 3.27 11.45 18.06
CA GLN A 468 2.57 11.81 19.29
C GLN A 468 1.16 12.34 19.02
N PHE A 469 1.01 13.22 18.01
CA PHE A 469 -0.31 13.71 17.62
C PHE A 469 -1.15 12.61 16.96
N ALA A 470 -0.56 11.81 16.09
CA ALA A 470 -1.24 10.71 15.42
C ALA A 470 -1.76 9.68 16.42
N ASP A 471 -0.91 9.19 17.34
CA ASP A 471 -1.29 8.23 18.39
C ASP A 471 -2.39 8.82 19.29
N ALA A 472 -2.31 10.11 19.64
CA ALA A 472 -3.34 10.76 20.44
C ALA A 472 -4.70 10.83 19.73
N LEU A 473 -4.72 11.11 18.43
CA LEU A 473 -5.94 11.11 17.61
C LEU A 473 -6.51 9.69 17.46
N ASP A 474 -5.67 8.71 17.17
CA ASP A 474 -6.06 7.29 17.07
C ASP A 474 -6.69 6.81 18.39
N HIS A 475 -6.09 7.14 19.54
CA HIS A 475 -6.60 6.80 20.88
C HIS A 475 -7.87 7.56 21.27
N MET A 476 -8.22 8.63 20.57
CA MET A 476 -9.51 9.30 20.70
C MET A 476 -10.57 8.74 19.73
N GLY A 477 -10.22 7.78 18.88
CA GLY A 477 -11.11 7.25 17.86
C GLY A 477 -11.32 8.19 16.66
N LEU A 478 -10.38 9.11 16.40
CA LEU A 478 -10.43 10.07 15.30
C LEU A 478 -9.56 9.60 14.12
N GLN A 479 -10.02 9.85 12.90
CA GLN A 479 -9.38 9.47 11.65
C GLN A 479 -8.91 10.71 10.89
N TYR A 480 -7.66 11.06 11.07
CA TYR A 480 -7.02 12.23 10.47
C TYR A 480 -6.51 11.96 9.04
N ARG A 481 -6.16 13.04 8.34
CA ARG A 481 -5.40 13.02 7.07
C ARG A 481 -4.11 13.80 7.22
N PHE A 482 -3.08 13.37 6.51
CA PHE A 482 -1.92 14.23 6.28
C PHE A 482 -2.24 15.23 5.17
N VAL A 483 -1.67 16.42 5.27
CA VAL A 483 -1.71 17.44 4.22
C VAL A 483 -0.29 17.91 3.96
N SER A 484 0.16 17.79 2.71
CA SER A 484 1.52 18.22 2.34
C SER A 484 1.61 19.73 2.17
N SER A 485 2.83 20.27 2.30
CA SER A 485 3.12 21.67 1.97
C SER A 485 2.58 22.08 0.59
N GLU A 486 2.66 21.20 -0.40
CA GLU A 486 2.13 21.47 -1.74
C GLU A 486 0.60 21.55 -1.77
N GLN A 487 -0.10 20.66 -1.08
CA GLN A 487 -1.56 20.70 -0.95
C GLN A 487 -2.02 21.96 -0.22
N VAL A 488 -1.27 22.40 0.81
CA VAL A 488 -1.54 23.69 1.46
C VAL A 488 -1.40 24.84 0.47
N ARG A 489 -0.32 24.89 -0.30
CA ARG A 489 -0.08 25.93 -1.33
C ARG A 489 -1.18 25.99 -2.40
N ARG A 490 -1.77 24.84 -2.74
CA ARG A 490 -2.91 24.73 -3.66
C ARG A 490 -4.24 25.13 -3.04
N GLY A 491 -4.27 25.48 -1.75
CA GLY A 491 -5.47 25.93 -1.07
C GLY A 491 -6.42 24.82 -0.60
N GLU A 492 -5.94 23.59 -0.45
CA GLU A 492 -6.77 22.45 0.00
C GLU A 492 -7.31 22.63 1.43
N LEU A 493 -6.73 23.54 2.24
CA LEU A 493 -7.28 23.92 3.54
C LEU A 493 -8.64 24.67 3.46
N ARG A 494 -9.10 25.00 2.27
CA ARG A 494 -10.44 25.60 2.05
C ARG A 494 -11.56 24.56 2.02
N GLY A 495 -11.20 23.27 2.02
CA GLY A 495 -12.13 22.14 2.07
C GLY A 495 -12.62 21.84 3.49
N ASP A 496 -12.76 20.56 3.81
CA ASP A 496 -13.45 20.05 5.00
C ASP A 496 -12.61 20.07 6.30
N TYR A 497 -11.49 20.78 6.34
CA TYR A 497 -10.67 20.85 7.55
C TYR A 497 -11.28 21.85 8.58
N ARG A 498 -11.26 21.46 9.85
CA ARG A 498 -11.56 22.32 11.01
C ARG A 498 -10.33 22.54 11.87
N VAL A 499 -9.44 21.56 11.90
CA VAL A 499 -8.21 21.60 12.70
C VAL A 499 -7.01 21.24 11.81
N LEU A 500 -5.95 22.03 11.91
CA LEU A 500 -4.65 21.75 11.32
C LEU A 500 -3.59 21.66 12.41
N ILE A 501 -2.89 20.53 12.49
CA ILE A 501 -1.79 20.31 13.43
C ILE A 501 -0.46 20.52 12.68
N LEU A 502 0.45 21.28 13.30
CA LEU A 502 1.76 21.65 12.77
C LEU A 502 2.88 21.01 13.61
N PRO A 503 3.23 19.71 13.38
CA PRO A 503 4.29 19.05 14.14
C PRO A 503 5.65 19.62 13.77
N HIS A 504 6.33 20.31 14.67
CA HIS A 504 7.66 20.90 14.42
C HIS A 504 7.77 21.66 13.08
N ALA A 505 6.73 22.40 12.69
CA ALA A 505 6.66 23.08 11.39
C ALA A 505 7.51 24.36 11.38
N ILE A 506 8.82 24.23 11.60
CA ILE A 506 9.76 25.35 11.76
C ILE A 506 10.10 26.06 10.46
N ALA A 507 9.90 25.42 9.30
CA ALA A 507 10.14 26.02 7.99
C ALA A 507 8.85 26.01 7.16
N LEU A 508 8.40 27.21 6.75
CA LEU A 508 7.17 27.42 5.99
C LEU A 508 7.39 28.50 4.94
N GLY A 509 6.91 28.24 3.73
CA GLY A 509 6.92 29.24 2.65
C GLY A 509 5.86 30.32 2.84
N PRO A 510 6.01 31.48 2.16
CA PRO A 510 5.06 32.57 2.27
C PRO A 510 3.66 32.19 1.80
N THR A 511 3.51 31.41 0.74
CA THR A 511 2.21 30.93 0.26
C THR A 511 1.54 30.00 1.28
N GLU A 512 2.31 29.07 1.89
CA GLU A 512 1.79 28.22 2.96
C GLU A 512 1.31 29.05 4.15
N ALA A 513 2.11 30.03 4.57
CA ALA A 513 1.76 30.91 5.68
C ALA A 513 0.46 31.70 5.41
N ILE A 514 0.29 32.22 4.19
CA ILE A 514 -0.93 32.92 3.76
C ILE A 514 -2.15 31.99 3.82
N GLU A 515 -2.05 30.77 3.29
CA GLU A 515 -3.17 29.82 3.31
C GLU A 515 -3.51 29.36 4.73
N ILE A 516 -2.51 29.14 5.59
CA ILE A 516 -2.72 28.81 7.00
C ILE A 516 -3.36 29.97 7.76
N CYS A 517 -2.89 31.21 7.59
CA CYS A 517 -3.51 32.39 8.20
C CYS A 517 -4.96 32.55 7.72
N GLY A 518 -5.22 32.42 6.41
CA GLY A 518 -6.55 32.48 5.85
C GLY A 518 -7.47 31.35 6.36
N PHE A 519 -6.93 30.15 6.62
CA PHE A 519 -7.67 29.07 7.25
C PHE A 519 -8.14 29.45 8.66
N VAL A 520 -7.26 30.04 9.49
CA VAL A 520 -7.63 30.51 10.84
C VAL A 520 -8.63 31.67 10.76
N GLU A 521 -8.42 32.62 9.86
CA GLU A 521 -9.33 33.75 9.66
C GLU A 521 -10.78 33.32 9.37
N ARG A 522 -10.94 32.23 8.57
CA ARG A 522 -12.24 31.65 8.24
C ARG A 522 -12.89 30.85 9.37
N GLY A 523 -12.20 30.58 10.46
CA GLY A 523 -12.73 29.86 11.63
C GLY A 523 -12.03 28.54 11.92
N GLY A 524 -10.98 28.19 11.16
CA GLY A 524 -10.15 27.03 11.42
C GLY A 524 -9.32 27.16 12.68
N MET A 525 -8.89 26.04 13.22
CA MET A 525 -8.02 25.96 14.40
C MET A 525 -6.67 25.39 14.01
N VAL A 526 -5.59 26.09 14.35
CA VAL A 526 -4.22 25.64 14.15
C VAL A 526 -3.60 25.28 15.50
N ILE A 527 -2.97 24.10 15.57
CA ILE A 527 -2.26 23.62 16.76
C ILE A 527 -0.79 23.43 16.38
N ALA A 528 0.13 24.04 17.14
CA ALA A 528 1.57 23.88 16.95
C ALA A 528 2.24 23.49 18.27
N ASP A 529 3.25 22.63 18.21
CA ASP A 529 4.05 22.23 19.37
C ASP A 529 5.34 23.08 19.54
N ARG A 530 5.70 23.78 18.48
CA ARG A 530 6.83 24.71 18.41
C ARG A 530 6.42 25.99 17.68
N GLU A 531 7.22 27.03 17.80
CA GLU A 531 7.04 28.26 17.01
C GLU A 531 7.17 27.94 15.52
N PRO A 532 6.08 28.02 14.71
CA PRO A 532 6.10 27.61 13.32
C PRO A 532 6.65 28.73 12.41
N GLY A 533 7.33 28.33 11.31
CA GLY A 533 7.80 29.25 10.29
C GLY A 533 8.95 30.15 10.73
N GLN A 534 9.88 29.66 11.55
CA GLN A 534 11.12 30.38 11.89
C GLN A 534 12.07 30.52 10.69
N PHE A 535 11.93 29.61 9.73
CA PHE A 535 12.63 29.59 8.47
C PHE A 535 11.63 29.61 7.32
N ASP A 536 12.08 30.09 6.15
CA ASP A 536 11.33 29.90 4.91
C ASP A 536 11.47 28.46 4.38
N GLU A 537 10.77 28.11 3.30
CA GLU A 537 10.80 26.79 2.66
C GLU A 537 12.16 26.41 2.10
N HIS A 538 13.05 27.38 1.88
CA HIS A 538 14.42 27.18 1.43
C HIS A 538 15.41 27.03 2.60
N GLY A 539 14.95 27.13 3.85
CA GLY A 539 15.81 27.00 5.03
C GLY A 539 16.61 28.24 5.36
N ARG A 540 16.14 29.43 4.98
CA ARG A 540 16.70 30.71 5.43
C ARG A 540 15.96 31.20 6.66
N ARG A 541 16.72 31.59 7.70
CA ARG A 541 16.16 32.15 8.91
C ARG A 541 15.39 33.44 8.63
N LEU A 542 14.17 33.51 9.07
CA LEU A 542 13.36 34.71 8.96
C LEU A 542 13.59 35.65 10.15
N THR A 543 13.55 36.95 9.91
CA THR A 543 13.62 37.98 10.98
C THR A 543 12.39 37.96 11.85
N LYS A 544 11.25 37.55 11.30
CA LYS A 544 9.97 37.37 12.00
C LYS A 544 9.35 36.05 11.50
N PRO A 545 8.93 35.17 12.41
CA PRO A 545 8.32 33.89 12.02
C PRO A 545 7.13 34.07 11.08
N ALA A 546 6.98 33.21 10.09
CA ALA A 546 5.97 33.33 9.03
C ALA A 546 4.52 33.36 9.56
N LEU A 547 4.24 32.70 10.69
CA LEU A 547 2.91 32.66 11.32
C LEU A 547 2.80 33.57 12.56
N SER A 548 3.74 34.51 12.76
CA SER A 548 3.72 35.45 13.92
C SER A 548 2.47 36.34 13.99
N ASN A 549 1.71 36.46 12.91
CA ASN A 549 0.44 37.20 12.91
C ASN A 549 -0.67 36.45 13.65
N ILE A 550 -0.63 35.13 13.70
CA ILE A 550 -1.62 34.29 14.39
C ILE A 550 -1.10 33.70 15.70
N PHE A 551 0.23 33.67 15.90
CA PHE A 551 0.90 33.27 17.14
C PHE A 551 1.60 34.52 17.74
N ASP A 552 0.94 35.21 18.69
CA ASP A 552 1.50 36.40 19.33
C ASP A 552 2.37 36.00 20.53
N GLY A 553 3.68 35.92 20.32
CA GLY A 553 4.69 35.66 21.33
C GLY A 553 5.40 34.29 21.26
N PRO A 554 6.51 34.16 21.99
CA PRO A 554 7.34 32.97 21.92
C PRO A 554 6.65 31.70 22.47
N ALA A 555 6.92 30.57 21.89
CA ALA A 555 6.44 29.22 22.29
C ALA A 555 6.93 28.76 23.69
N THR A 556 7.49 29.68 24.50
CA THR A 556 8.02 29.38 25.84
C THR A 556 6.94 29.11 26.88
N ARG A 557 5.66 29.38 26.55
CA ARG A 557 4.52 29.06 27.42
C ARG A 557 3.98 27.68 27.07
N SER A 558 3.81 26.86 28.07
CA SER A 558 3.34 25.49 27.94
C SER A 558 1.98 25.30 27.23
N VAL A 559 1.15 26.33 27.20
CA VAL A 559 -0.12 26.44 26.45
C VAL A 559 -0.43 27.91 26.19
N GLY A 560 -0.61 28.30 24.94
CA GLY A 560 -1.09 29.63 24.54
C GLY A 560 -2.24 29.48 23.55
N SER A 561 -3.26 30.35 23.66
CA SER A 561 -4.36 30.39 22.69
C SER A 561 -4.54 31.83 22.21
N PHE A 562 -4.50 32.02 20.90
CA PHE A 562 -4.54 33.31 20.22
C PHE A 562 -5.74 33.33 19.26
N ALA A 563 -6.60 34.33 19.41
CA ALA A 563 -7.71 34.50 18.47
C ALA A 563 -7.24 35.29 17.25
N PHE A 564 -7.65 34.82 16.05
CA PHE A 564 -7.41 35.53 14.80
C PHE A 564 -8.59 35.30 13.83
N GLY A 565 -9.22 36.40 13.40
CA GLY A 565 -10.46 36.30 12.63
C GLY A 565 -11.55 35.55 13.39
N LYS A 566 -12.11 34.53 12.79
CA LYS A 566 -13.12 33.63 13.40
C LYS A 566 -12.52 32.41 14.09
N GLY A 567 -11.23 32.15 13.91
CA GLY A 567 -10.54 30.97 14.41
C GLY A 567 -9.54 31.21 15.49
N LYS A 568 -8.68 30.26 15.76
CA LYS A 568 -7.68 30.28 16.83
C LYS A 568 -6.40 29.58 16.43
N ALA A 569 -5.28 30.12 16.92
CA ALA A 569 -3.99 29.41 16.93
C ALA A 569 -3.63 29.01 18.36
N ILE A 570 -3.11 27.79 18.55
CA ILE A 570 -2.86 27.23 19.89
C ILE A 570 -1.46 26.62 19.93
N TYR A 571 -0.67 27.04 20.94
CA TYR A 571 0.51 26.26 21.32
C TYR A 571 0.10 25.15 22.27
N LEU A 572 0.47 23.92 21.90
CA LEU A 572 0.35 22.75 22.74
C LEU A 572 1.75 22.12 22.84
N ALA A 573 2.46 22.41 23.93
CA ALA A 573 3.79 21.86 24.12
C ALA A 573 3.77 20.35 23.93
N SER A 574 4.66 19.86 23.07
CA SER A 574 4.84 18.43 22.85
C SER A 574 5.27 17.80 24.18
N ALA A 575 4.39 17.05 24.79
CA ALA A 575 4.73 16.16 25.87
C ALA A 575 4.88 14.75 25.29
N ASN A 576 5.73 13.93 25.89
CA ASN A 576 5.88 12.52 25.54
C ASN A 576 4.50 11.89 25.31
N GLY A 577 4.27 11.26 24.18
CA GLY A 577 2.96 10.78 23.67
C GLY A 577 2.18 9.82 24.58
N ARG A 578 2.68 9.54 25.77
CA ARG A 578 2.02 8.85 26.87
C ARG A 578 1.58 9.79 28.00
N ASP A 579 1.72 11.12 27.83
CA ASP A 579 1.24 12.08 28.81
C ASP A 579 -0.28 12.24 28.68
N ARG A 580 -1.00 11.55 29.57
CA ARG A 580 -2.46 11.63 29.68
C ARG A 580 -2.98 13.07 29.77
N GLN A 581 -2.22 13.98 30.35
CA GLN A 581 -2.67 15.39 30.48
C GLN A 581 -2.71 16.08 29.11
N ASN A 582 -1.75 15.85 28.24
CA ASN A 582 -1.73 16.46 26.92
C ASN A 582 -2.77 15.86 25.99
N THR A 583 -3.00 14.55 26.04
CA THR A 583 -4.10 13.88 25.33
C THR A 583 -5.44 14.47 25.76
N GLN A 584 -5.67 14.69 27.05
CA GLN A 584 -6.90 15.34 27.57
C GLN A 584 -7.02 16.81 27.13
N ARG A 585 -5.89 17.54 27.06
CA ARG A 585 -5.90 18.93 26.57
C ARG A 585 -6.23 18.96 25.08
N LEU A 586 -5.61 18.11 24.28
CA LEU A 586 -5.90 17.98 22.86
C LEU A 586 -7.38 17.64 22.63
N SER A 587 -7.93 16.67 23.37
CA SER A 587 -9.34 16.30 23.30
C SER A 587 -10.27 17.51 23.55
N ARG A 588 -10.03 18.31 24.59
CA ARG A 588 -10.83 19.52 24.85
C ARG A 588 -10.70 20.55 23.73
N ILE A 589 -9.51 20.71 23.15
CA ILE A 589 -9.28 21.62 22.02
C ILE A 589 -10.10 21.15 20.81
N LEU A 590 -10.07 19.86 20.50
CA LEU A 590 -10.84 19.26 19.40
C LEU A 590 -12.35 19.37 19.64
N ASP A 591 -12.82 19.09 20.85
CA ASP A 591 -14.22 19.27 21.24
C ASP A 591 -14.70 20.72 21.01
N ASN A 592 -13.87 21.70 21.36
CA ASN A 592 -14.18 23.12 21.12
C ASN A 592 -14.19 23.49 19.63
N ALA A 593 -13.48 22.74 18.80
CA ALA A 593 -13.54 22.86 17.33
C ALA A 593 -14.73 22.10 16.72
N GLY A 594 -15.54 21.42 17.53
CA GLY A 594 -16.64 20.58 17.08
C GLY A 594 -16.18 19.28 16.42
N VAL A 595 -14.97 18.82 16.77
CA VAL A 595 -14.41 17.55 16.30
C VAL A 595 -14.53 16.51 17.41
N LYS A 596 -15.37 15.52 17.19
CA LYS A 596 -15.65 14.44 18.15
C LYS A 596 -15.65 13.09 17.43
N PRO A 597 -15.23 12.01 18.08
CA PRO A 597 -15.30 10.69 17.51
C PRO A 597 -16.77 10.34 17.15
N PRO A 598 -17.04 9.88 15.93
CA PRO A 598 -18.42 9.56 15.51
C PRO A 598 -19.02 8.36 16.27
N PHE A 599 -18.16 7.46 16.78
CA PHE A 599 -18.51 6.26 17.52
C PHE A 599 -17.63 6.15 18.77
N PRO A 600 -18.02 6.81 19.89
CA PRO A 600 -17.23 6.77 21.11
C PRO A 600 -17.19 5.36 21.72
N VAL A 601 -15.99 4.93 22.12
CA VAL A 601 -15.78 3.71 22.90
C VAL A 601 -15.55 4.08 24.36
N LEU A 602 -16.36 3.53 25.25
CA LEU A 602 -16.36 3.86 26.67
C LEU A 602 -16.03 2.62 27.50
N ARG A 603 -15.40 2.81 28.63
CA ARG A 603 -15.32 1.81 29.69
C ARG A 603 -16.64 1.73 30.44
N LEU A 604 -16.84 0.69 31.22
CA LEU A 604 -18.08 0.50 32.00
C LEU A 604 -18.38 1.65 33.00
N ASP A 605 -17.32 2.35 33.45
CA ASP A 605 -17.43 3.54 34.29
C ASP A 605 -17.79 4.84 33.53
N GLY A 606 -18.00 4.74 32.21
CA GLY A 606 -18.35 5.87 31.33
C GLY A 606 -17.17 6.71 30.84
N ARG A 607 -15.96 6.40 31.24
CA ARG A 607 -14.76 7.09 30.74
C ARG A 607 -14.37 6.59 29.33
N PRO A 608 -13.80 7.44 28.45
CA PRO A 608 -13.29 6.99 27.16
C PRO A 608 -12.26 5.88 27.30
N ALA A 609 -12.35 4.85 26.45
CA ALA A 609 -11.35 3.81 26.30
C ALA A 609 -10.23 4.32 25.39
N SER A 610 -9.22 4.97 26.00
CA SER A 610 -8.17 5.73 25.32
C SER A 610 -7.05 4.88 24.67
N ASP A 611 -7.19 3.57 24.66
CA ASP A 611 -6.27 2.61 24.03
C ASP A 611 -6.94 1.84 22.87
N VAL A 612 -8.06 2.36 22.35
CA VAL A 612 -8.82 1.74 21.27
C VAL A 612 -8.79 2.62 20.02
N GLU A 613 -8.21 2.11 18.96
CA GLU A 613 -8.33 2.71 17.63
C GLU A 613 -9.70 2.37 17.06
N THR A 614 -10.41 3.39 16.56
CA THR A 614 -11.69 3.23 15.86
C THR A 614 -11.51 3.59 14.40
N ARG A 615 -11.92 2.70 13.50
CA ARG A 615 -11.96 2.96 12.06
C ARG A 615 -13.40 2.83 11.57
N VAL A 616 -13.85 3.82 10.82
CA VAL A 616 -15.22 3.89 10.32
C VAL A 616 -15.19 3.90 8.80
N PHE A 617 -16.08 3.11 8.20
CA PHE A 617 -16.23 3.04 6.76
C PHE A 617 -17.71 3.20 6.40
N SER A 618 -17.95 3.75 5.23
CA SER A 618 -19.28 3.81 4.62
C SER A 618 -19.32 2.98 3.33
N ASN A 619 -20.42 2.26 3.12
CA ASN A 619 -20.65 1.51 1.90
C ASN A 619 -22.15 1.60 1.56
N GLY A 620 -22.53 2.57 0.72
CA GLY A 620 -23.92 2.95 0.54
C GLY A 620 -24.55 3.44 1.86
N GLU A 621 -25.69 2.84 2.26
CA GLU A 621 -26.36 3.11 3.55
C GLU A 621 -25.76 2.31 4.72
N LEU A 622 -24.77 1.45 4.45
CA LEU A 622 -24.11 0.65 5.47
C LEU A 622 -22.97 1.44 6.13
N THR A 623 -22.90 1.39 7.44
CA THR A 623 -21.74 1.87 8.21
C THR A 623 -20.98 0.67 8.78
N ILE A 624 -19.65 0.63 8.61
CA ILE A 624 -18.80 -0.40 9.19
C ILE A 624 -17.91 0.26 10.24
N VAL A 625 -17.87 -0.33 11.43
CA VAL A 625 -17.03 0.13 12.55
C VAL A 625 -16.06 -0.98 12.91
N ALA A 626 -14.78 -0.68 12.83
CA ALA A 626 -13.70 -1.57 13.23
C ALA A 626 -13.00 -1.00 14.47
N LEU A 627 -12.84 -1.82 15.49
CA LEU A 627 -12.27 -1.45 16.77
C LEU A 627 -11.06 -2.35 17.06
N GLN A 628 -9.92 -1.76 17.38
CA GLN A 628 -8.71 -2.50 17.70
C GLN A 628 -7.97 -1.83 18.84
N ARG A 629 -7.50 -2.61 19.82
CA ARG A 629 -6.71 -2.05 20.92
C ARG A 629 -5.26 -1.80 20.47
N ASP A 630 -4.60 -0.83 21.11
CA ASP A 630 -3.15 -0.66 20.94
C ASP A 630 -2.41 -1.83 21.60
N TYR A 631 -1.90 -2.75 20.78
CA TYR A 631 -1.15 -3.92 21.23
C TYR A 631 0.09 -3.54 22.06
N LEU A 632 0.74 -2.42 21.75
CA LEU A 632 1.93 -1.96 22.48
C LEU A 632 1.58 -1.43 23.87
N ALA A 633 0.37 -0.90 24.05
CA ALA A 633 -0.12 -0.48 25.37
C ALA A 633 -0.56 -1.67 26.24
N THR A 634 -0.99 -2.76 25.62
CA THR A 634 -1.50 -3.97 26.28
C THR A 634 -0.93 -5.26 25.66
N PRO A 635 0.39 -5.52 25.78
CA PRO A 635 1.04 -6.60 25.03
C PRO A 635 0.66 -8.04 25.49
N ASN A 636 -0.09 -8.20 26.59
CA ASN A 636 -0.56 -9.52 27.00
C ASN A 636 -1.77 -9.94 26.14
N PRO A 637 -1.67 -11.00 25.30
CA PRO A 637 -2.75 -11.44 24.42
C PRO A 637 -4.02 -11.90 25.17
N ASP A 638 -3.92 -12.25 26.44
CA ASP A 638 -5.05 -12.69 27.27
C ASP A 638 -5.78 -11.51 27.95
N ASN A 639 -5.26 -10.30 27.84
CA ASN A 639 -5.83 -9.12 28.48
C ASN A 639 -7.07 -8.61 27.72
N ARG A 640 -8.24 -9.12 28.08
CA ARG A 640 -9.53 -8.69 27.57
C ARG A 640 -10.18 -7.66 28.47
N GLU A 641 -10.88 -6.69 27.87
CA GLU A 641 -11.60 -5.65 28.60
C GLU A 641 -13.01 -5.51 28.04
N THR A 642 -14.00 -5.41 28.92
CA THR A 642 -15.36 -5.09 28.51
C THR A 642 -15.49 -3.60 28.27
N VAL A 643 -15.91 -3.24 27.06
CA VAL A 643 -16.11 -1.86 26.62
C VAL A 643 -17.52 -1.68 26.04
N VAL A 644 -17.91 -0.43 25.88
CA VAL A 644 -19.21 -0.04 25.34
C VAL A 644 -19.00 0.85 24.13
N LEU A 645 -19.53 0.44 22.99
CA LEU A 645 -19.65 1.28 21.80
C LEU A 645 -20.96 2.07 21.88
N ALA A 646 -20.87 3.40 21.88
CA ALA A 646 -22.05 4.26 21.81
C ALA A 646 -22.34 4.60 20.33
N LEU A 647 -23.59 4.41 19.92
CA LEU A 647 -24.05 4.67 18.56
C LEU A 647 -24.92 5.95 18.55
N PRO A 648 -24.91 6.72 17.45
CA PRO A 648 -25.70 7.96 17.38
C PRO A 648 -27.21 7.74 17.31
N ARG A 649 -27.66 6.53 17.03
CA ARG A 649 -29.04 6.10 16.92
C ARG A 649 -29.13 4.56 16.96
N MET A 650 -30.36 4.03 16.93
CA MET A 650 -30.62 2.60 16.84
C MET A 650 -30.16 2.01 15.50
N PHE A 651 -29.40 0.90 15.53
CA PHE A 651 -28.98 0.13 14.37
C PHE A 651 -29.22 -1.37 14.60
N ASN A 652 -29.47 -2.09 13.52
CA ASN A 652 -29.23 -3.54 13.49
C ASN A 652 -27.73 -3.74 13.41
N ILE A 653 -27.14 -4.38 14.40
CA ILE A 653 -25.69 -4.54 14.59
C ILE A 653 -25.33 -5.98 14.23
N TYR A 654 -24.42 -6.17 13.29
CA TYR A 654 -23.92 -7.48 12.88
C TYR A 654 -22.43 -7.60 13.22
N ASP A 655 -22.04 -8.73 13.79
CA ASP A 655 -20.64 -9.11 13.95
C ASP A 655 -20.15 -9.74 12.64
N LEU A 656 -19.21 -9.07 11.97
CA LEU A 656 -18.69 -9.52 10.68
C LEU A 656 -17.82 -10.78 10.78
N ARG A 657 -17.12 -10.99 11.90
CA ARG A 657 -16.29 -12.16 12.12
C ARG A 657 -17.12 -13.37 12.55
N ALA A 658 -18.03 -13.18 13.50
CA ALA A 658 -18.95 -14.23 13.95
C ALA A 658 -20.11 -14.48 12.95
N ARG A 659 -20.29 -13.58 11.94
CA ARG A 659 -21.31 -13.66 10.90
C ARG A 659 -22.72 -13.77 11.47
N GLN A 660 -23.06 -12.93 12.44
CA GLN A 660 -24.33 -12.98 13.15
C GLN A 660 -24.88 -11.61 13.51
N LEU A 661 -26.22 -11.53 13.61
CA LEU A 661 -26.91 -10.38 14.15
C LEU A 661 -26.80 -10.37 15.68
N LEU A 662 -26.22 -9.29 16.24
CA LEU A 662 -26.13 -9.09 17.70
C LEU A 662 -27.39 -8.48 18.30
N GLY A 663 -28.19 -7.74 17.51
CA GLY A 663 -29.44 -7.13 17.96
C GLY A 663 -29.70 -5.78 17.30
N ASN A 664 -30.75 -5.07 17.81
CA ASN A 664 -31.06 -3.71 17.43
C ASN A 664 -30.88 -2.81 18.65
N ALA A 665 -29.91 -1.92 18.62
CA ALA A 665 -29.53 -1.08 19.77
C ALA A 665 -28.82 0.21 19.33
N ASP A 666 -28.75 1.18 20.25
CA ASP A 666 -27.91 2.39 20.17
C ASP A 666 -26.68 2.29 21.08
N ARG A 667 -26.50 1.16 21.75
CA ARG A 667 -25.39 0.86 22.65
C ARG A 667 -25.05 -0.62 22.58
N LEU A 668 -23.79 -0.95 22.42
CA LEU A 668 -23.30 -2.34 22.40
C LEU A 668 -22.18 -2.53 23.43
N GLU A 669 -22.39 -3.48 24.35
CA GLU A 669 -21.38 -3.94 25.29
C GLU A 669 -20.73 -5.23 24.78
N PHE A 670 -19.39 -5.30 24.79
CA PHE A 670 -18.66 -6.46 24.29
C PHE A 670 -17.25 -6.54 24.90
N GLU A 671 -16.63 -7.70 24.81
CA GLU A 671 -15.22 -7.89 25.17
C GLU A 671 -14.30 -7.56 23.99
N LEU A 672 -13.29 -6.73 24.24
CA LEU A 672 -12.25 -6.37 23.28
C LEU A 672 -10.91 -6.93 23.75
N GLY A 673 -10.35 -7.84 22.96
CA GLY A 673 -9.00 -8.37 23.15
C GLY A 673 -7.93 -7.46 22.57
N PRO A 674 -6.64 -7.67 22.90
CA PRO A 674 -5.54 -6.84 22.38
C PRO A 674 -5.08 -7.20 20.97
N VAL A 675 -5.47 -8.35 20.44
CA VAL A 675 -4.93 -8.88 19.17
C VAL A 675 -5.90 -8.70 18.02
N GLU A 676 -7.08 -9.29 18.17
CA GLU A 676 -8.08 -9.34 17.11
C GLU A 676 -8.98 -8.13 17.14
N PRO A 677 -9.35 -7.55 15.98
CA PRO A 677 -10.30 -6.46 15.93
C PRO A 677 -11.73 -6.96 16.19
N VAL A 678 -12.57 -6.09 16.71
CA VAL A 678 -14.03 -6.23 16.64
C VAL A 678 -14.49 -5.48 15.39
N LEU A 679 -15.19 -6.21 14.51
CA LEU A 679 -15.64 -5.73 13.21
C LEU A 679 -17.15 -5.77 13.15
N LEU A 680 -17.79 -4.62 13.05
CA LEU A 680 -19.24 -4.49 13.10
C LEU A 680 -19.76 -3.85 11.82
N SER A 681 -20.84 -4.37 11.25
CA SER A 681 -21.67 -3.65 10.30
C SER A 681 -22.95 -3.15 10.94
N LEU A 682 -23.34 -1.92 10.61
CA LEU A 682 -24.47 -1.19 11.18
C LEU A 682 -25.42 -0.84 10.06
N SER A 683 -26.67 -1.30 10.15
CA SER A 683 -27.72 -0.99 9.18
C SER A 683 -29.00 -0.53 9.89
N GLU A 684 -29.67 0.50 9.36
CA GLU A 684 -30.96 0.94 9.89
C GLU A 684 -32.04 -0.11 9.65
N LYS A 685 -31.98 -0.80 8.51
CA LYS A 685 -32.88 -1.86 8.13
C LYS A 685 -32.27 -3.22 8.40
N ARG A 686 -33.09 -4.19 8.79
CA ARG A 686 -32.62 -5.56 8.91
C ARG A 686 -32.29 -6.12 7.53
N ILE A 687 -31.12 -6.70 7.37
CA ILE A 687 -30.65 -7.34 6.13
C ILE A 687 -31.20 -8.78 6.12
N ALA A 688 -31.91 -9.15 5.07
CA ALA A 688 -32.35 -10.53 4.88
C ALA A 688 -31.24 -11.39 4.27
N PRO A 689 -31.25 -12.71 4.49
CA PRO A 689 -30.32 -13.61 3.84
C PRO A 689 -30.33 -13.46 2.30
N PRO A 690 -29.19 -13.70 1.62
CA PRO A 690 -29.12 -13.70 0.16
C PRO A 690 -30.02 -14.83 -0.43
N SER A 691 -30.16 -14.84 -1.75
CA SER A 691 -30.76 -15.96 -2.48
C SER A 691 -29.93 -16.35 -3.68
N ILE A 692 -29.92 -17.64 -4.01
CA ILE A 692 -29.24 -18.19 -5.19
C ILE A 692 -30.29 -18.83 -6.09
N ALA A 693 -30.25 -18.51 -7.39
CA ALA A 693 -31.07 -19.11 -8.42
C ALA A 693 -30.20 -19.54 -9.61
N GLY A 694 -30.40 -20.77 -10.10
CA GLY A 694 -29.63 -21.30 -11.22
C GLY A 694 -30.09 -22.69 -11.62
N PRO A 695 -29.37 -23.35 -12.55
CA PRO A 695 -29.68 -24.69 -12.99
C PRO A 695 -29.50 -25.70 -11.84
N ARG A 696 -30.35 -26.77 -11.85
CA ARG A 696 -30.22 -27.89 -10.92
C ARG A 696 -29.39 -29.04 -11.49
N ARG A 697 -29.12 -29.02 -12.79
CA ARG A 697 -28.36 -30.04 -13.51
C ARG A 697 -27.49 -29.38 -14.58
N ALA A 698 -26.33 -29.94 -14.79
CA ALA A 698 -25.42 -29.61 -15.89
C ALA A 698 -24.52 -30.80 -16.20
N HIS A 699 -23.90 -30.82 -17.39
CA HIS A 699 -22.94 -31.85 -17.77
C HIS A 699 -21.50 -31.34 -17.65
N LEU A 700 -20.55 -32.25 -17.55
CA LEU A 700 -19.13 -31.93 -17.67
C LEU A 700 -18.89 -31.17 -18.98
N GLY A 701 -18.09 -30.08 -18.91
CA GLY A 701 -17.81 -29.20 -20.05
C GLY A 701 -18.89 -28.15 -20.34
N GLU A 702 -20.01 -28.14 -19.62
CA GLU A 702 -21.02 -27.08 -19.71
C GLU A 702 -20.71 -25.91 -18.79
N ILE A 703 -21.40 -24.82 -19.04
CA ILE A 703 -21.36 -23.62 -18.22
C ILE A 703 -22.67 -23.50 -17.47
N ALA A 704 -22.60 -23.49 -16.14
CA ALA A 704 -23.75 -23.23 -15.27
C ALA A 704 -23.71 -21.79 -14.76
N GLU A 705 -24.80 -21.04 -14.92
CA GLU A 705 -24.89 -19.65 -14.46
C GLU A 705 -25.85 -19.54 -13.28
N PHE A 706 -25.38 -18.94 -12.19
CA PHE A 706 -26.15 -18.71 -10.97
C PHE A 706 -26.32 -17.23 -10.72
N GLN A 707 -27.53 -16.77 -10.53
CA GLN A 707 -27.84 -15.44 -10.07
C GLN A 707 -27.90 -15.41 -8.54
N ILE A 708 -27.11 -14.53 -7.94
CA ILE A 708 -27.05 -14.34 -6.50
C ILE A 708 -27.61 -12.95 -6.20
N ARG A 709 -28.64 -12.89 -5.38
CA ARG A 709 -29.28 -11.64 -4.97
C ARG A 709 -28.93 -11.34 -3.53
N SER A 710 -28.43 -10.14 -3.26
CA SER A 710 -28.28 -9.58 -1.92
C SER A 710 -29.38 -8.56 -1.63
N THR A 711 -29.75 -8.42 -0.37
CA THR A 711 -30.63 -7.36 0.15
C THR A 711 -29.87 -6.36 1.00
N SER A 712 -28.55 -6.48 1.07
CA SER A 712 -27.68 -5.53 1.77
C SER A 712 -27.84 -4.12 1.17
N PRO A 713 -27.91 -3.07 2.00
CA PRO A 713 -27.95 -1.69 1.53
C PRO A 713 -26.56 -1.14 1.14
N ALA A 714 -25.57 -2.02 1.01
CA ALA A 714 -24.24 -1.67 0.55
C ALA A 714 -24.27 -1.23 -0.92
N GLU A 715 -23.47 -0.21 -1.28
CA GLU A 715 -23.26 0.20 -2.66
C GLU A 715 -22.44 -0.86 -3.42
N HIS A 716 -21.38 -1.34 -2.78
CA HIS A 716 -20.53 -2.43 -3.24
C HIS A 716 -20.59 -3.58 -2.24
N GLY A 717 -21.68 -4.37 -2.32
CA GLY A 717 -21.85 -5.55 -1.47
C GLY A 717 -20.80 -6.61 -1.78
N VAL A 718 -20.48 -7.45 -0.81
CA VAL A 718 -19.57 -8.59 -0.98
C VAL A 718 -20.29 -9.85 -0.57
N ILE A 719 -20.36 -10.80 -1.50
CA ILE A 719 -20.80 -12.17 -1.27
C ILE A 719 -19.59 -13.10 -1.34
N HIS A 720 -19.28 -13.78 -0.25
CA HIS A 720 -18.34 -14.89 -0.30
C HIS A 720 -19.06 -16.15 -0.78
N LEU A 721 -18.58 -16.75 -1.86
CA LEU A 721 -19.14 -17.95 -2.47
C LEU A 721 -18.18 -19.12 -2.26
N ASP A 722 -18.58 -20.08 -1.42
CA ASP A 722 -17.94 -21.38 -1.31
C ASP A 722 -18.59 -22.37 -2.29
N ILE A 723 -17.79 -23.07 -3.06
CA ILE A 723 -18.26 -24.16 -3.92
C ILE A 723 -17.55 -25.44 -3.51
N THR A 724 -18.33 -26.45 -3.13
CA THR A 724 -17.82 -27.75 -2.70
C THR A 724 -18.15 -28.85 -3.70
N ASP A 725 -17.19 -29.73 -3.92
CA ASP A 725 -17.33 -30.89 -4.78
C ASP A 725 -18.24 -31.98 -4.13
N PRO A 726 -18.60 -33.05 -4.83
CA PRO A 726 -19.42 -34.14 -4.29
C PRO A 726 -18.82 -34.87 -3.07
N GLU A 727 -17.53 -34.73 -2.82
CA GLU A 727 -16.86 -35.31 -1.64
C GLU A 727 -16.83 -34.32 -0.45
N GLY A 728 -17.38 -33.11 -0.62
CA GLY A 728 -17.42 -32.08 0.41
C GLY A 728 -16.14 -31.21 0.50
N ASN A 729 -15.22 -31.31 -0.48
CA ASN A 729 -14.03 -30.49 -0.51
C ASN A 729 -14.31 -29.12 -1.15
N THR A 730 -13.89 -28.04 -0.54
CA THR A 730 -13.96 -26.71 -1.14
C THR A 730 -13.05 -26.61 -2.36
N THR A 731 -13.61 -26.14 -3.47
CA THR A 731 -12.92 -26.02 -4.75
C THR A 731 -12.42 -24.59 -4.92
N ALA A 732 -11.14 -24.37 -4.63
CA ALA A 732 -10.53 -23.02 -4.55
C ALA A 732 -10.63 -22.21 -5.86
N HIS A 733 -10.60 -22.87 -7.04
CA HIS A 733 -10.70 -22.19 -8.33
C HIS A 733 -12.14 -21.82 -8.73
N TYR A 734 -13.14 -22.33 -8.04
CA TYR A 734 -14.53 -21.97 -8.25
C TYR A 734 -15.08 -21.06 -7.15
N SER A 735 -14.50 -21.12 -5.93
CA SER A 735 -14.86 -20.29 -4.79
C SER A 735 -14.24 -18.90 -4.93
N GLU A 736 -14.99 -17.84 -4.66
CA GLU A 736 -14.50 -16.45 -4.83
C GLU A 736 -15.30 -15.45 -3.99
N ASN A 737 -14.80 -14.24 -3.91
CA ASN A 737 -15.52 -13.08 -3.41
C ASN A 737 -16.15 -12.33 -4.57
N LEU A 738 -17.47 -12.30 -4.63
CA LEU A 738 -18.24 -11.61 -5.66
C LEU A 738 -18.60 -10.21 -5.19
N LEU A 739 -18.28 -9.20 -5.98
CA LEU A 739 -18.81 -7.86 -5.77
C LEU A 739 -20.26 -7.81 -6.30
N VAL A 740 -21.12 -7.17 -5.53
CA VAL A 740 -22.54 -6.98 -5.85
C VAL A 740 -22.79 -5.48 -5.99
N ASP A 741 -22.66 -4.98 -7.22
CA ASP A 741 -23.02 -3.60 -7.55
C ASP A 741 -24.52 -3.54 -7.84
N GLY A 742 -25.30 -3.14 -6.85
CA GLY A 742 -26.76 -3.21 -6.88
C GLY A 742 -27.32 -4.45 -6.17
N ALA A 743 -28.39 -5.07 -6.72
CA ALA A 743 -29.10 -6.15 -6.00
C ALA A 743 -28.72 -7.57 -6.46
N VAL A 744 -28.06 -7.74 -7.60
CA VAL A 744 -27.84 -9.06 -8.22
C VAL A 744 -26.45 -9.12 -8.85
N THR A 745 -25.76 -10.22 -8.61
CA THR A 745 -24.52 -10.58 -9.32
C THR A 745 -24.67 -11.98 -9.92
N THR A 746 -23.84 -12.30 -10.92
CA THR A 746 -23.87 -13.60 -11.61
C THR A 746 -22.56 -14.35 -11.38
N LYS A 747 -22.66 -15.57 -10.85
CA LYS A 747 -21.56 -16.55 -10.86
C LYS A 747 -21.65 -17.40 -12.12
N VAL A 748 -20.60 -17.39 -12.89
CA VAL A 748 -20.41 -18.30 -14.03
C VAL A 748 -19.54 -19.46 -13.55
N LEU A 749 -20.04 -20.68 -13.64
CA LEU A 749 -19.34 -21.91 -13.26
C LEU A 749 -19.04 -22.75 -14.51
N PRO A 750 -17.83 -22.67 -15.09
CA PRO A 750 -17.44 -23.47 -16.25
C PRO A 750 -16.95 -24.84 -15.75
N LEU A 751 -17.82 -25.83 -15.81
CA LEU A 751 -17.49 -27.19 -15.40
C LEU A 751 -16.42 -27.78 -16.30
N ALA A 752 -15.30 -28.23 -15.73
CA ALA A 752 -14.23 -28.88 -16.48
C ALA A 752 -14.57 -30.34 -16.78
N LEU A 753 -13.96 -30.88 -17.84
CA LEU A 753 -14.15 -32.30 -18.21
C LEU A 753 -13.60 -33.30 -17.18
N ASN A 754 -12.65 -32.86 -16.37
CA ASN A 754 -12.04 -33.62 -15.29
C ASN A 754 -12.64 -33.30 -13.90
N ASP A 755 -13.73 -32.54 -13.86
CA ASP A 755 -14.48 -32.34 -12.63
C ASP A 755 -15.20 -33.65 -12.21
N LYS A 756 -15.55 -33.74 -10.94
CA LYS A 756 -16.26 -34.89 -10.40
C LYS A 756 -17.73 -34.83 -10.74
N THR A 757 -18.29 -35.94 -11.18
CA THR A 757 -19.74 -36.10 -11.31
C THR A 757 -20.40 -36.31 -9.95
N GLY A 758 -21.61 -35.79 -9.77
CA GLY A 758 -22.36 -35.87 -8.51
C GLY A 758 -22.96 -34.53 -8.09
N VAL A 759 -23.35 -34.39 -6.83
CA VAL A 759 -23.99 -33.19 -6.28
C VAL A 759 -22.91 -32.20 -5.80
N TRP A 760 -22.84 -31.06 -6.46
CA TRP A 760 -22.05 -29.91 -6.05
C TRP A 760 -22.91 -28.96 -5.21
N THR A 761 -22.30 -28.32 -4.19
CA THR A 761 -22.98 -27.37 -3.33
C THR A 761 -22.37 -25.97 -3.47
N LEU A 762 -23.21 -24.99 -3.75
CA LEU A 762 -22.85 -23.57 -3.76
C LEU A 762 -23.42 -22.91 -2.50
N ARG A 763 -22.57 -22.28 -1.69
CA ARG A 763 -22.99 -21.55 -0.48
C ARG A 763 -22.57 -20.11 -0.61
N ALA A 764 -23.53 -19.20 -0.75
CA ALA A 764 -23.32 -17.76 -0.73
C ALA A 764 -23.49 -17.21 0.69
N THR A 765 -22.53 -16.42 1.14
CA THR A 765 -22.57 -15.71 2.43
C THR A 765 -22.51 -14.21 2.16
N ASP A 766 -23.55 -13.49 2.55
CA ASP A 766 -23.56 -12.01 2.53
C ASP A 766 -22.67 -11.49 3.66
N LEU A 767 -21.56 -10.85 3.33
CA LEU A 767 -20.55 -10.44 4.33
C LEU A 767 -21.11 -9.44 5.35
N PRO A 768 -21.86 -8.38 4.94
CA PRO A 768 -22.38 -7.40 5.88
C PRO A 768 -23.32 -7.96 6.95
N SER A 769 -24.05 -9.03 6.65
CA SER A 769 -25.05 -9.58 7.58
C SER A 769 -24.71 -10.96 8.13
N GLY A 770 -23.79 -11.68 7.48
CA GLY A 770 -23.52 -13.09 7.75
C GLY A 770 -24.63 -14.03 7.27
N GLY A 771 -25.70 -13.53 6.64
CA GLY A 771 -26.76 -14.32 6.08
C GLY A 771 -26.28 -15.27 4.98
N THR A 772 -26.82 -16.49 4.92
CA THR A 772 -26.40 -17.52 3.96
C THR A 772 -27.55 -18.05 3.11
N ALA A 773 -27.21 -18.47 1.88
CA ALA A 773 -28.08 -19.26 1.01
C ALA A 773 -27.28 -20.40 0.37
N THR A 774 -27.95 -21.50 0.05
CA THR A 774 -27.33 -22.68 -0.55
C THR A 774 -28.11 -23.10 -1.80
N ALA A 775 -27.40 -23.53 -2.83
CA ALA A 775 -27.94 -24.17 -4.02
C ALA A 775 -27.16 -25.46 -4.32
N GLU A 776 -27.86 -26.45 -4.87
CA GLU A 776 -27.27 -27.72 -5.30
C GLU A 776 -27.28 -27.81 -6.83
N LEU A 777 -26.22 -28.36 -7.40
CA LEU A 777 -26.03 -28.63 -8.82
C LEU A 777 -25.64 -30.10 -9.02
N GLN A 778 -26.52 -30.88 -9.63
CA GLN A 778 -26.18 -32.23 -10.10
C GLN A 778 -25.31 -32.10 -11.36
N VAL A 779 -24.08 -32.58 -11.32
CA VAL A 779 -23.18 -32.66 -12.46
C VAL A 779 -23.18 -34.09 -12.99
N ASP A 780 -23.61 -34.23 -14.24
CA ASP A 780 -23.67 -35.50 -14.97
C ASP A 780 -22.47 -35.63 -15.93
N PRO A 781 -22.07 -36.84 -16.33
CA PRO A 781 -20.97 -37.11 -17.28
C PRO A 781 -21.06 -36.36 -18.60
#